data_b28a37f885540854fc295d644bbc2fc3
#
_entry.id   b28a37f885540854fc295d644bbc2fc3
#
_cell.length_a   1.000
_cell.length_b   1.000
_cell.length_c   1.000
_cell.angle_alpha   90.00
_cell.angle_beta   90.00
_cell.angle_gamma   90.00
#
_symmetry.space_group_name_H-M   'P 1'
#
loop_
_entity.id
_entity.type
_entity.pdbx_description
1 polymer ?
#
loop_
_entity_poly.entity_id
_entity_poly.type
_entity_poly.pdbx_seq_one_letter_code
_entity_poly.pdbx_strand_id
1 'polypeptide(L)'
;NKSSKKVENEEMKNKLNDEIDVENMEIANLIKKDSEDIPKISTDINVINQIRTTGRKNKNKMIIRLCTGVAACLVLVVGTVFRYRTNTDNKARELASRTVHVAKNNESRMASSYDEIYKKMSEKATDYSDTYRTKATAKSSSSDSTMSSDGVKKKSDSKAYSTTNIQTEGVDEGDVVKTDGEYIYIVNDKKPVVNIVKAQGKETKKIAKIKIKYNKEDVNVKEIYYADNKLIVISGVYEDDVLYGIEDSVTSKGCGVNNGKSITIISVYDITDRSNPKLIKQNTQQGAFDSSKLSGNYVYTISEANVNITDKKDSCVPEINEKPMDYSKIYLPNKIDDCSYTVITVMDINNPDKFYDQTAIAGNVQNVYVSENNIYLIDDEYEEIDISDTKKGKNMLKKINIGKLQESKKNLSAKEIKKVKKAYGGEYDWSKVTETRKIGYFKSQIKTNIVKYSYKDGKLNFVNENSVEGYVDSNLSFDEKAGCLRFVSSNSTSSYAGERTVLKDGKGKIITENSVNTNDYEKYYEEEVLDNNVYVLDENLKEVASIKGLAKNESVYAVRYLGNYGYFVTYENTDPLFTVDFSDMKNPKIVGKLKLPGYSDYLHFYDENSMLGLGMENDKYLKLEMYNVSNGKAKQISKKVLKRYMDSDALYDYKSIIVDKEKNLIGFNATLSNGNYEDVYVLYRFENNKFKKLAEVSLSGESCAVRGLYIDNYFYIVTLGKDVKVLDLNNYKVVKKLK
;
A
#
# COMPACT_ATOMS: atom_id res chain seq x y z
N ASN A 1 31.04 -13.56 -54.48
CA ASN A 1 29.98 -13.90 -53.57
C ASN A 1 30.04 -13.30 -52.15
N LYS A 2 31.06 -12.52 -51.78
CA LYS A 2 31.05 -11.74 -50.51
C LYS A 2 30.82 -10.25 -50.74
N SER A 3 30.99 -9.75 -51.96
CA SER A 3 30.76 -8.34 -52.27
C SER A 3 29.30 -8.01 -52.56
N SER A 4 28.53 -8.93 -53.18
CA SER A 4 27.11 -8.70 -53.46
C SER A 4 26.22 -8.65 -52.20
N LYS A 5 26.53 -9.48 -51.17
CA LYS A 5 25.79 -9.46 -49.87
C LYS A 5 26.06 -8.20 -49.03
N LYS A 6 27.17 -7.50 -49.28
CA LYS A 6 27.49 -6.26 -48.56
C LYS A 6 26.74 -5.05 -49.14
N VAL A 7 26.52 -5.07 -50.45
CA VAL A 7 25.74 -4.02 -51.13
C VAL A 7 24.24 -4.16 -50.84
N GLU A 8 23.69 -5.39 -50.85
CA GLU A 8 22.28 -5.64 -50.47
C GLU A 8 21.97 -5.23 -49.02
N ASN A 9 22.91 -5.45 -48.07
CA ASN A 9 22.73 -5.03 -46.67
C ASN A 9 22.85 -3.53 -46.47
N GLU A 10 23.62 -2.81 -47.28
CA GLU A 10 23.67 -1.33 -47.23
C GLU A 10 22.43 -0.70 -47.88
N GLU A 11 21.94 -1.24 -48.98
CA GLU A 11 20.68 -0.79 -49.58
C GLU A 11 19.45 -1.05 -48.72
N MET A 12 19.42 -2.19 -47.97
CA MET A 12 18.34 -2.48 -47.04
C MET A 12 18.39 -1.59 -45.78
N LYS A 13 19.58 -1.24 -45.31
CA LYS A 13 19.75 -0.25 -44.24
C LYS A 13 19.33 1.15 -44.62
N ASN A 14 19.65 1.58 -45.82
CA ASN A 14 19.27 2.90 -46.31
C ASN A 14 17.76 3.00 -46.53
N LYS A 15 17.10 1.94 -47.07
CA LYS A 15 15.64 1.90 -47.15
C LYS A 15 14.95 1.94 -45.81
N LEU A 16 15.49 1.25 -44.78
CA LEU A 16 14.93 1.25 -43.45
C LEU A 16 15.06 2.60 -42.74
N ASN A 17 16.18 3.33 -42.98
CA ASN A 17 16.36 4.68 -42.45
C ASN A 17 15.45 5.70 -43.16
N ASP A 18 15.23 5.58 -44.46
CA ASP A 18 14.31 6.45 -45.22
C ASP A 18 12.84 6.23 -44.79
N GLU A 19 12.41 4.98 -44.48
CA GLU A 19 11.08 4.69 -43.93
C GLU A 19 10.89 5.27 -42.50
N ILE A 20 11.91 5.20 -41.63
CA ILE A 20 11.89 5.76 -40.26
C ILE A 20 11.84 7.30 -40.30
N ASP A 21 12.52 7.95 -41.24
CA ASP A 21 12.48 9.41 -41.40
C ASP A 21 11.12 9.89 -41.93
N VAL A 22 10.43 9.12 -42.77
CA VAL A 22 9.09 9.43 -43.25
C VAL A 22 8.05 9.29 -42.14
N GLU A 23 8.10 8.23 -41.33
CA GLU A 23 7.22 8.05 -40.16
C GLU A 23 7.43 9.16 -39.12
N ASN A 24 8.67 9.55 -38.84
CA ASN A 24 8.97 10.64 -37.92
C ASN A 24 8.50 12.00 -38.42
N MET A 25 8.52 12.23 -39.74
CA MET A 25 7.96 13.44 -40.35
C MET A 25 6.42 13.45 -40.33
N GLU A 26 5.75 12.32 -40.51
CA GLU A 26 4.28 12.23 -40.37
C GLU A 26 3.83 12.45 -38.93
N ILE A 27 4.53 11.88 -37.93
CA ILE A 27 4.26 12.12 -36.51
C ILE A 27 4.51 13.60 -36.15
N ALA A 28 5.59 14.21 -36.63
CA ALA A 28 5.86 15.62 -36.39
C ALA A 28 4.80 16.55 -37.03
N ASN A 29 4.25 16.18 -38.18
CA ASN A 29 3.17 16.93 -38.84
C ASN A 29 1.82 16.73 -38.16
N LEU A 30 1.53 15.55 -37.62
CA LEU A 30 0.35 15.29 -36.78
C LEU A 30 0.40 16.11 -35.49
N ILE A 31 1.54 16.13 -34.79
CA ILE A 31 1.74 16.93 -33.57
C ILE A 31 1.60 18.43 -33.86
N LYS A 32 2.05 18.89 -35.04
CA LYS A 32 1.93 20.30 -35.45
C LYS A 32 0.50 20.69 -35.79
N LYS A 33 -0.27 19.80 -36.38
CA LYS A 33 -1.69 19.99 -36.72
C LYS A 33 -2.59 20.04 -35.49
N ASP A 34 -2.34 19.19 -34.48
CA ASP A 34 -3.07 19.21 -33.22
C ASP A 34 -2.70 20.41 -32.33
N SER A 35 -1.53 21.04 -32.55
CA SER A 35 -1.11 22.22 -31.76
C SER A 35 -1.69 23.54 -32.27
N GLU A 36 -2.22 23.60 -33.49
CA GLU A 36 -2.84 24.80 -34.07
C GLU A 36 -4.30 25.01 -33.64
N ASP A 37 -4.97 23.96 -33.16
CA ASP A 37 -6.37 23.99 -32.68
C ASP A 37 -6.54 24.22 -31.17
N ILE A 38 -5.47 24.48 -30.41
CA ILE A 38 -5.55 24.75 -28.98
C ILE A 38 -5.73 26.27 -28.75
N PRO A 39 -6.84 26.73 -28.14
CA PRO A 39 -7.00 28.15 -27.81
C PRO A 39 -5.93 28.56 -26.78
N LYS A 40 -5.22 29.65 -27.08
CA LYS A 40 -4.25 30.25 -26.15
C LYS A 40 -4.96 30.69 -24.88
N ILE A 41 -4.81 29.92 -23.80
CA ILE A 41 -5.33 30.26 -22.47
C ILE A 41 -4.37 31.28 -21.85
N SER A 42 -4.87 32.47 -21.55
CA SER A 42 -4.14 33.52 -20.83
C SER A 42 -3.86 33.07 -19.39
N THR A 43 -2.62 33.12 -18.96
CA THR A 43 -2.16 32.85 -17.58
C THR A 43 -2.24 34.08 -16.69
N ASP A 44 -3.17 35.02 -16.96
CA ASP A 44 -3.31 36.23 -16.17
C ASP A 44 -4.02 35.95 -14.83
N ILE A 45 -3.28 36.09 -13.74
CA ILE A 45 -3.74 35.88 -12.35
C ILE A 45 -4.96 36.75 -12.00
N ASN A 46 -5.15 37.88 -12.69
CA ASN A 46 -6.29 38.77 -12.48
C ASN A 46 -7.61 38.14 -12.97
N VAL A 47 -7.59 37.28 -13.99
CA VAL A 47 -8.78 36.56 -14.49
C VAL A 47 -9.22 35.50 -13.48
N ILE A 48 -8.28 34.82 -12.82
CA ILE A 48 -8.57 33.81 -11.78
C ILE A 48 -9.22 34.45 -10.55
N ASN A 49 -8.80 35.65 -10.18
CA ASN A 49 -9.37 36.38 -9.03
C ASN A 49 -10.76 36.97 -9.35
N GLN A 50 -11.03 37.38 -10.58
CA GLN A 50 -12.37 37.82 -10.99
C GLN A 50 -13.39 36.66 -11.02
N ILE A 51 -12.98 35.44 -11.35
CA ILE A 51 -13.84 34.24 -11.30
C ILE A 51 -14.23 33.89 -9.85
N ARG A 52 -13.34 34.14 -8.88
CA ARG A 52 -13.61 33.91 -7.45
C ARG A 52 -14.61 34.88 -6.84
N THR A 53 -14.73 36.10 -7.33
CA THR A 53 -15.61 37.14 -6.75
C THR A 53 -17.02 37.18 -7.35
N THR A 54 -17.23 36.62 -8.54
CA THR A 54 -18.52 36.60 -9.25
C THR A 54 -19.38 35.36 -8.99
N GLY A 55 -18.95 34.43 -8.16
CA GLY A 55 -19.62 33.16 -7.83
C GLY A 55 -20.85 33.24 -6.91
N ARG A 56 -21.46 34.42 -6.71
CA ARG A 56 -22.75 34.57 -6.00
C ARG A 56 -23.83 35.06 -6.96
N LYS A 57 -24.54 34.17 -7.53
CA LYS A 57 -25.92 34.08 -7.98
C LYS A 57 -26.12 33.52 -9.39
N ASN A 58 -26.74 32.34 -9.40
CA ASN A 58 -27.63 31.77 -10.43
C ASN A 58 -27.11 31.27 -11.78
N LYS A 59 -27.35 29.96 -12.00
CA LYS A 59 -27.65 29.30 -13.29
C LYS A 59 -26.54 28.92 -14.26
N ASN A 60 -25.30 28.62 -13.85
CA ASN A 60 -24.35 27.98 -14.77
C ASN A 60 -23.53 26.86 -14.12
N LYS A 61 -24.19 25.94 -13.40
CA LYS A 61 -23.54 24.72 -12.87
C LYS A 61 -23.01 23.77 -13.95
N MET A 62 -23.49 23.88 -15.18
CA MET A 62 -23.12 22.97 -16.26
C MET A 62 -21.81 23.37 -16.98
N ILE A 63 -21.57 24.65 -17.18
CA ILE A 63 -20.33 25.12 -17.86
C ILE A 63 -19.10 25.02 -16.94
N ILE A 64 -19.28 25.25 -15.64
CA ILE A 64 -18.21 25.10 -14.64
C ILE A 64 -17.82 23.63 -14.49
N ARG A 65 -18.76 22.68 -14.63
CA ARG A 65 -18.48 21.24 -14.58
C ARG A 65 -17.74 20.73 -15.83
N LEU A 66 -18.01 21.30 -17.02
CA LEU A 66 -17.26 20.94 -18.22
C LEU A 66 -15.82 21.49 -18.16
N CYS A 67 -15.63 22.73 -17.70
CA CYS A 67 -14.28 23.32 -17.58
C CYS A 67 -13.45 22.68 -16.47
N THR A 68 -14.07 22.22 -15.37
CA THR A 68 -13.37 21.49 -14.31
C THR A 68 -13.08 20.05 -14.72
N GLY A 69 -13.94 19.40 -15.53
CA GLY A 69 -13.69 18.06 -16.06
C GLY A 69 -12.48 18.01 -17.01
N VAL A 70 -12.41 18.92 -17.99
CA VAL A 70 -11.29 19.01 -18.94
C VAL A 70 -10.01 19.47 -18.23
N ALA A 71 -10.10 20.41 -17.30
CA ALA A 71 -8.96 20.82 -16.49
C ALA A 71 -8.51 19.70 -15.53
N ALA A 72 -9.42 18.89 -14.98
CA ALA A 72 -9.10 17.73 -14.19
C ALA A 72 -8.46 16.59 -15.01
N CYS A 73 -8.95 16.34 -16.24
CA CYS A 73 -8.33 15.37 -17.14
C CYS A 73 -6.96 15.83 -17.66
N LEU A 74 -6.76 17.12 -17.97
CA LEU A 74 -5.44 17.68 -18.30
C LEU A 74 -4.51 17.74 -17.08
N VAL A 75 -5.03 18.02 -15.89
CA VAL A 75 -4.26 17.95 -14.64
C VAL A 75 -3.99 16.49 -14.26
N LEU A 76 -4.86 15.53 -14.60
CA LEU A 76 -4.58 14.10 -14.42
C LEU A 76 -3.57 13.56 -15.44
N VAL A 77 -3.64 13.92 -16.71
CA VAL A 77 -2.67 13.47 -17.71
C VAL A 77 -1.32 14.19 -17.56
N VAL A 78 -1.30 15.49 -17.37
CA VAL A 78 -0.10 16.27 -17.01
C VAL A 78 0.32 15.93 -15.59
N GLY A 79 -0.60 15.66 -14.66
CA GLY A 79 -0.36 15.23 -13.31
C GLY A 79 0.16 13.79 -13.22
N THR A 80 -0.24 12.86 -14.09
CA THR A 80 0.34 11.50 -14.14
C THR A 80 1.69 11.48 -14.82
N VAL A 81 1.89 12.22 -15.91
CA VAL A 81 3.22 12.40 -16.53
C VAL A 81 4.14 13.24 -15.63
N PHE A 82 3.61 14.27 -14.95
CA PHE A 82 4.35 15.04 -13.93
C PHE A 82 4.51 14.28 -12.61
N ARG A 83 3.54 13.45 -12.18
CA ARG A 83 3.71 12.53 -11.05
C ARG A 83 4.66 11.39 -11.38
N TYR A 84 4.67 10.87 -12.59
CA TYR A 84 5.66 9.88 -13.01
C TYR A 84 7.07 10.49 -13.02
N ARG A 85 7.25 11.69 -13.59
CA ARG A 85 8.52 12.43 -13.51
C ARG A 85 8.84 12.94 -12.11
N THR A 86 7.88 13.50 -11.37
CA THR A 86 8.13 14.01 -10.00
C THR A 86 8.13 12.93 -8.94
N ASN A 87 7.53 11.75 -9.14
CA ASN A 87 7.73 10.60 -8.23
C ASN A 87 9.12 9.98 -8.42
N THR A 88 9.63 9.87 -9.65
CA THR A 88 11.02 9.50 -9.87
C THR A 88 11.98 10.58 -9.35
N ASP A 89 11.72 11.85 -9.63
CA ASP A 89 12.52 12.98 -9.13
C ASP A 89 12.34 13.23 -7.62
N ASN A 90 11.15 13.01 -7.04
CA ASN A 90 10.91 13.14 -5.61
C ASN A 90 11.39 11.91 -4.84
N LYS A 91 11.27 10.69 -5.36
CA LYS A 91 11.94 9.51 -4.80
C LYS A 91 13.47 9.69 -4.85
N ALA A 92 14.02 10.19 -5.95
CA ALA A 92 15.45 10.50 -6.06
C ALA A 92 15.88 11.65 -5.13
N ARG A 93 15.06 12.71 -4.98
CA ARG A 93 15.31 13.82 -4.04
C ARG A 93 15.07 13.42 -2.59
N GLU A 94 14.13 12.54 -2.33
CA GLU A 94 13.88 11.94 -1.02
C GLU A 94 15.02 10.99 -0.63
N LEU A 95 15.56 10.23 -1.60
CA LEU A 95 16.78 9.45 -1.47
C LEU A 95 18.01 10.33 -1.13
N ALA A 96 18.14 11.48 -1.80
CA ALA A 96 19.26 12.39 -1.59
C ALA A 96 19.22 13.17 -0.26
N SER A 97 18.09 13.21 0.44
CA SER A 97 17.92 13.92 1.72
C SER A 97 17.96 13.02 2.96
N ARG A 98 18.01 11.70 2.79
CA ARG A 98 18.07 10.77 3.93
C ARG A 98 19.49 10.64 4.44
N THR A 99 19.66 10.80 5.74
CA THR A 99 20.92 10.63 6.45
C THR A 99 21.31 9.16 6.41
N VAL A 100 22.45 8.83 5.84
CA VAL A 100 22.98 7.46 5.84
C VAL A 100 23.66 7.21 7.17
N HIS A 101 23.01 6.45 8.05
CA HIS A 101 23.66 5.92 9.23
C HIS A 101 24.34 4.60 8.88
N VAL A 102 25.67 4.58 8.92
CA VAL A 102 26.40 3.32 8.96
C VAL A 102 26.19 2.71 10.35
N ALA A 103 25.27 1.76 10.43
CA ALA A 103 25.03 1.04 11.67
C ALA A 103 26.29 0.25 12.08
N LYS A 104 26.89 0.64 13.19
CA LYS A 104 27.72 -0.29 13.96
C LYS A 104 26.77 -1.30 14.60
N ASN A 105 27.04 -2.59 14.43
CA ASN A 105 26.38 -3.76 15.01
C ASN A 105 25.57 -3.44 16.29
N ASN A 106 24.32 -2.98 16.13
CA ASN A 106 23.33 -2.98 17.20
C ASN A 106 22.54 -4.27 17.01
N GLU A 107 22.67 -5.20 17.93
CA GLU A 107 21.88 -6.42 17.92
C GLU A 107 20.39 -6.05 18.10
N SER A 108 19.55 -6.48 17.19
CA SER A 108 18.09 -6.36 17.31
C SER A 108 17.62 -7.20 18.49
N ARG A 109 16.79 -6.63 19.34
CA ARG A 109 16.33 -7.33 20.54
C ARG A 109 15.13 -6.63 21.19
N MET A 110 14.45 -7.36 22.08
CA MET A 110 13.48 -6.74 22.98
C MET A 110 14.19 -5.74 23.90
N ALA A 111 13.56 -4.59 24.14
CA ALA A 111 14.12 -3.54 24.98
C ALA A 111 14.37 -4.03 26.41
N SER A 112 15.47 -3.62 27.01
CA SER A 112 15.87 -3.98 28.37
C SER A 112 15.39 -2.95 29.42
N SER A 113 15.01 -1.75 28.99
CA SER A 113 14.52 -0.67 29.86
C SER A 113 13.88 0.46 29.07
N TYR A 114 13.08 1.32 29.75
CA TYR A 114 12.60 2.57 29.16
C TYR A 114 13.75 3.54 28.82
N ASP A 115 14.86 3.49 29.57
CA ASP A 115 16.04 4.31 29.28
C ASP A 115 16.68 3.99 27.94
N GLU A 116 16.72 2.71 27.56
CA GLU A 116 17.21 2.28 26.27
C GLU A 116 16.32 2.76 25.13
N ILE A 117 15.00 2.60 25.29
CA ILE A 117 14.01 3.07 24.31
C ILE A 117 14.14 4.58 24.14
N TYR A 118 14.12 5.33 25.25
CA TYR A 118 14.27 6.79 25.26
C TYR A 118 15.54 7.23 24.51
N LYS A 119 16.67 6.58 24.80
CA LYS A 119 17.94 6.90 24.16
C LYS A 119 17.88 6.69 22.64
N LYS A 120 17.38 5.54 22.17
CA LYS A 120 17.28 5.23 20.75
C LYS A 120 16.30 6.16 20.02
N MET A 121 15.15 6.45 20.63
CA MET A 121 14.15 7.35 20.06
C MET A 121 14.59 8.81 20.06
N SER A 122 15.29 9.28 21.12
CA SER A 122 15.81 10.64 21.19
C SER A 122 16.89 10.93 20.16
N GLU A 123 17.70 9.94 19.80
CA GLU A 123 18.69 10.05 18.72
C GLU A 123 17.99 10.33 17.38
N LYS A 124 16.79 9.79 17.16
CA LYS A 124 15.98 10.00 15.95
C LYS A 124 15.16 11.30 15.96
N ALA A 125 14.66 11.71 17.12
CA ALA A 125 13.91 12.94 17.26
C ALA A 125 14.71 14.19 16.80
N THR A 126 16.02 14.15 16.93
CA THR A 126 16.91 15.25 16.48
C THR A 126 17.09 15.28 14.96
N ASP A 127 17.05 14.14 14.29
CA ASP A 127 17.17 14.04 12.83
C ASP A 127 15.89 14.52 12.10
N TYR A 128 14.73 14.34 12.73
CA TYR A 128 13.42 14.62 12.12
C TYR A 128 13.07 16.12 12.06
N SER A 129 13.58 16.92 12.98
CA SER A 129 13.27 18.37 13.07
C SER A 129 13.76 19.19 11.88
N ASP A 130 14.82 18.75 11.20
CA ASP A 130 15.38 19.45 10.03
C ASP A 130 14.71 19.07 8.70
N THR A 131 14.08 17.89 8.62
CA THR A 131 13.47 17.37 7.39
C THR A 131 12.05 17.91 7.17
N TYR A 132 11.30 18.24 8.23
CA TYR A 132 9.90 18.69 8.13
C TYR A 132 9.73 20.16 7.73
N ARG A 133 10.73 20.98 7.84
CA ARG A 133 10.65 22.40 7.41
C ARG A 133 10.48 22.58 5.90
N THR A 134 10.65 21.51 5.11
CA THR A 134 10.51 21.54 3.65
C THR A 134 9.38 20.68 3.08
N LYS A 135 8.59 19.97 3.91
CA LYS A 135 7.61 18.96 3.46
C LYS A 135 6.19 19.13 4.00
N ALA A 136 5.67 20.35 4.04
CA ALA A 136 4.23 20.54 4.26
C ALA A 136 3.46 20.51 2.95
N THR A 137 3.48 19.39 2.19
CA THR A 137 2.47 19.08 1.15
C THR A 137 2.71 17.68 0.60
N ALA A 138 1.82 16.80 0.90
CA ALA A 138 1.37 15.60 0.19
C ALA A 138 1.38 14.34 1.08
N LYS A 139 0.37 14.20 1.93
CA LYS A 139 -0.13 12.86 2.27
C LYS A 139 -1.10 12.46 1.16
N SER A 140 -0.65 11.64 0.24
CA SER A 140 -1.54 10.82 -0.56
C SER A 140 -1.80 9.54 0.23
N SER A 141 -3.05 9.35 0.63
CA SER A 141 -3.53 8.07 1.14
C SER A 141 -3.28 6.99 0.10
N SER A 142 -2.31 6.12 0.33
CA SER A 142 -2.22 4.86 -0.38
C SER A 142 -3.39 3.99 0.09
N SER A 143 -4.34 3.74 -0.79
CA SER A 143 -5.38 2.74 -0.56
C SER A 143 -4.72 1.37 -0.65
N ASP A 144 -4.67 0.66 0.49
CA ASP A 144 -4.27 -0.74 0.57
C ASP A 144 -5.16 -1.61 -0.32
N SER A 145 -4.60 -2.07 -1.42
CA SER A 145 -5.21 -3.10 -2.26
C SER A 145 -4.67 -4.47 -1.86
N THR A 146 -5.35 -5.12 -0.95
CA THR A 146 -5.00 -6.44 -0.45
C THR A 146 -5.93 -7.52 -0.99
N MET A 147 -5.45 -8.72 -1.17
CA MET A 147 -6.23 -9.78 -1.86
C MET A 147 -5.95 -11.21 -1.49
N SER A 148 -6.94 -12.06 -1.67
CA SER A 148 -6.85 -13.44 -1.28
C SER A 148 -7.57 -14.49 -2.13
N SER A 149 -7.30 -15.74 -1.77
CA SER A 149 -7.91 -16.95 -2.28
C SER A 149 -9.19 -17.35 -1.53
N ASP A 150 -9.97 -18.18 -2.16
CA ASP A 150 -11.25 -18.81 -1.83
C ASP A 150 -11.71 -18.81 -0.36
N GLY A 151 -12.86 -18.19 -0.13
CA GLY A 151 -13.65 -18.41 1.05
C GLY A 151 -14.16 -19.85 1.11
N VAL A 152 -13.56 -20.66 1.97
CA VAL A 152 -14.02 -22.02 2.23
C VAL A 152 -15.36 -21.98 2.97
N LYS A 153 -16.32 -22.67 2.40
CA LYS A 153 -17.67 -22.84 2.93
C LYS A 153 -17.66 -23.55 4.26
N LYS A 154 -18.09 -22.90 5.32
CA LYS A 154 -18.66 -23.61 6.46
C LYS A 154 -20.04 -24.13 6.04
N LYS A 155 -20.12 -25.41 5.69
CA LYS A 155 -21.38 -26.15 5.67
C LYS A 155 -21.88 -26.29 7.11
N SER A 156 -22.74 -25.40 7.54
CA SER A 156 -23.76 -25.76 8.52
C SER A 156 -24.98 -26.26 7.73
N ASP A 157 -25.84 -27.09 8.30
CA ASP A 157 -27.11 -27.57 7.73
C ASP A 157 -28.14 -26.45 7.49
N SER A 158 -27.71 -25.22 7.37
CA SER A 158 -28.45 -23.99 7.18
C SER A 158 -27.92 -23.22 6.00
N LYS A 159 -28.74 -22.51 5.32
CA LYS A 159 -28.65 -21.55 4.22
C LYS A 159 -27.25 -21.33 3.61
N ALA A 160 -27.16 -21.43 2.27
CA ALA A 160 -25.96 -21.09 1.52
C ALA A 160 -25.76 -19.56 1.47
N TYR A 161 -24.63 -19.05 1.90
CA TYR A 161 -24.32 -17.62 1.85
C TYR A 161 -22.83 -17.39 1.49
N SER A 162 -22.54 -16.21 0.91
CA SER A 162 -21.18 -15.79 0.62
C SER A 162 -20.49 -15.24 1.87
N THR A 163 -19.20 -15.49 1.97
CA THR A 163 -18.32 -14.94 3.00
C THR A 163 -17.46 -13.79 2.41
N THR A 164 -16.81 -13.01 3.26
CA THR A 164 -15.78 -12.05 2.84
C THR A 164 -14.61 -12.81 2.19
N ASN A 165 -14.05 -12.26 1.12
CA ASN A 165 -12.78 -12.76 0.59
C ASN A 165 -11.69 -12.58 1.64
N ILE A 166 -10.83 -13.60 1.81
CA ILE A 166 -9.75 -13.61 2.79
C ILE A 166 -8.43 -13.98 2.10
N GLN A 167 -7.30 -13.48 2.54
CA GLN A 167 -5.99 -13.77 1.97
C GLN A 167 -5.48 -15.17 2.35
N THR A 168 -5.67 -15.57 3.57
CA THR A 168 -5.18 -16.84 4.12
C THR A 168 -6.36 -17.66 4.62
N GLU A 169 -6.45 -18.92 4.21
CA GLU A 169 -7.45 -19.84 4.71
C GLU A 169 -7.32 -19.96 6.23
N GLY A 170 -8.47 -19.91 6.95
CA GLY A 170 -8.50 -20.00 8.41
C GLY A 170 -8.21 -18.69 9.15
N VAL A 171 -7.83 -17.62 8.46
CA VAL A 171 -7.61 -16.29 9.02
C VAL A 171 -8.68 -15.34 8.45
N ASP A 172 -9.72 -15.05 9.24
CA ASP A 172 -10.78 -14.12 8.81
C ASP A 172 -10.29 -12.67 8.82
N GLU A 173 -10.82 -11.90 7.90
CA GLU A 173 -10.51 -10.49 7.74
C GLU A 173 -11.72 -9.62 8.03
N GLY A 174 -11.50 -8.49 8.69
CA GLY A 174 -12.53 -7.49 8.89
C GLY A 174 -13.06 -6.95 7.57
N ASP A 175 -14.31 -6.52 7.57
CA ASP A 175 -14.89 -5.78 6.45
C ASP A 175 -15.96 -4.80 6.99
N VAL A 176 -16.37 -3.88 6.16
CA VAL A 176 -17.45 -2.95 6.44
C VAL A 176 -18.85 -3.60 6.35
N VAL A 177 -18.93 -4.81 5.80
CA VAL A 177 -20.15 -5.63 5.71
C VAL A 177 -19.81 -7.08 6.04
N LYS A 178 -20.51 -7.66 7.02
CA LYS A 178 -20.42 -9.08 7.38
C LYS A 178 -21.80 -9.72 7.42
N THR A 179 -21.86 -11.05 7.28
CA THR A 179 -23.11 -11.81 7.41
C THR A 179 -22.88 -13.13 8.13
N ASP A 180 -23.92 -13.56 8.87
CA ASP A 180 -23.99 -14.90 9.48
C ASP A 180 -24.91 -15.86 8.71
N GLY A 181 -25.38 -15.43 7.50
CA GLY A 181 -26.32 -16.18 6.66
C GLY A 181 -27.80 -15.93 6.98
N GLU A 182 -28.10 -15.20 8.04
CA GLU A 182 -29.46 -14.76 8.40
C GLU A 182 -29.54 -13.24 8.55
N TYR A 183 -28.48 -12.63 9.05
CA TYR A 183 -28.38 -11.19 9.26
C TYR A 183 -27.19 -10.62 8.50
N ILE A 184 -27.31 -9.36 8.13
CA ILE A 184 -26.25 -8.57 7.51
C ILE A 184 -25.91 -7.44 8.48
N TYR A 185 -24.63 -7.33 8.83
CA TYR A 185 -24.06 -6.30 9.68
C TYR A 185 -23.36 -5.28 8.79
N ILE A 186 -23.78 -4.01 8.87
CA ILE A 186 -23.38 -2.96 7.90
C ILE A 186 -22.87 -1.75 8.65
N VAL A 187 -21.61 -1.41 8.44
CA VAL A 187 -21.00 -0.15 8.90
C VAL A 187 -21.65 1.03 8.15
N ASN A 188 -21.88 2.12 8.86
CA ASN A 188 -22.30 3.36 8.22
C ASN A 188 -21.07 4.27 8.00
N ASP A 189 -20.86 4.71 6.76
CA ASP A 189 -19.69 5.52 6.36
C ASP A 189 -19.67 6.94 6.93
N LYS A 190 -20.84 7.45 7.36
CA LYS A 190 -21.02 8.85 7.81
C LYS A 190 -21.27 9.01 9.31
N LYS A 191 -21.53 7.92 9.99
CA LYS A 191 -21.92 7.92 11.41
C LYS A 191 -21.29 6.73 12.12
N PRO A 192 -20.91 6.85 13.39
CA PRO A 192 -20.39 5.74 14.18
C PRO A 192 -21.47 4.72 14.52
N VAL A 193 -21.97 4.03 13.51
CA VAL A 193 -23.10 3.12 13.62
C VAL A 193 -22.87 1.85 12.83
N VAL A 194 -23.21 0.69 13.42
CA VAL A 194 -23.39 -0.56 12.71
C VAL A 194 -24.88 -0.90 12.67
N ASN A 195 -25.43 -1.10 11.47
CA ASN A 195 -26.82 -1.51 11.26
C ASN A 195 -26.92 -3.03 11.21
N ILE A 196 -27.95 -3.60 11.82
CA ILE A 196 -28.28 -5.02 11.75
C ILE A 196 -29.54 -5.19 10.91
N VAL A 197 -29.41 -5.90 9.80
CA VAL A 197 -30.47 -6.13 8.81
C VAL A 197 -30.81 -7.62 8.78
N LYS A 198 -32.08 -7.96 8.98
CA LYS A 198 -32.55 -9.33 8.79
C LYS A 198 -32.77 -9.59 7.30
N ALA A 199 -32.04 -10.56 6.76
CA ALA A 199 -32.04 -10.90 5.34
C ALA A 199 -33.14 -11.94 5.05
N GLN A 200 -34.27 -11.50 4.47
CA GLN A 200 -35.42 -12.34 4.18
C GLN A 200 -35.96 -12.05 2.77
N GLY A 201 -35.10 -11.82 1.77
CA GLY A 201 -35.52 -11.49 0.41
C GLY A 201 -36.40 -10.26 0.37
N LYS A 202 -37.67 -10.40 -0.11
CA LYS A 202 -38.63 -9.30 -0.18
C LYS A 202 -39.00 -8.70 1.18
N GLU A 203 -38.90 -9.50 2.25
CA GLU A 203 -39.21 -9.10 3.63
C GLU A 203 -37.98 -8.60 4.41
N THR A 204 -36.88 -8.38 3.71
CA THR A 204 -35.67 -7.82 4.31
C THR A 204 -35.95 -6.51 5.03
N LYS A 205 -35.50 -6.40 6.28
CA LYS A 205 -35.74 -5.22 7.12
C LYS A 205 -34.58 -4.99 8.10
N LYS A 206 -34.35 -3.73 8.41
CA LYS A 206 -33.49 -3.32 9.51
C LYS A 206 -34.17 -3.62 10.85
N ILE A 207 -33.45 -4.27 11.76
CA ILE A 207 -33.99 -4.67 13.06
C ILE A 207 -33.33 -3.93 14.22
N ALA A 208 -32.06 -3.58 14.11
CA ALA A 208 -31.34 -2.86 15.15
C ALA A 208 -30.24 -1.97 14.55
N LYS A 209 -29.66 -1.15 15.41
CA LYS A 209 -28.51 -0.31 15.13
C LYS A 209 -27.68 -0.14 16.39
N ILE A 210 -26.40 -0.42 16.29
CA ILE A 210 -25.41 -0.21 17.33
C ILE A 210 -24.77 1.16 17.13
N LYS A 211 -24.86 2.02 18.13
CA LYS A 211 -24.13 3.29 18.15
C LYS A 211 -22.80 3.08 18.86
N ILE A 212 -21.72 3.31 18.13
CA ILE A 212 -20.37 3.21 18.69
C ILE A 212 -20.05 4.55 19.36
N LYS A 213 -19.57 4.48 20.61
CA LYS A 213 -19.20 5.66 21.40
C LYS A 213 -17.87 5.40 22.07
N TYR A 214 -17.04 6.42 22.11
CA TYR A 214 -15.84 6.45 22.93
C TYR A 214 -15.71 7.85 23.53
N ASN A 215 -15.74 7.94 24.87
CA ASN A 215 -15.80 9.21 25.59
C ASN A 215 -16.89 10.14 25.00
N LYS A 216 -16.54 11.33 24.52
CA LYS A 216 -17.43 12.29 23.83
C LYS A 216 -17.02 12.53 22.38
N GLU A 217 -16.05 11.76 21.88
CA GLU A 217 -15.39 11.94 20.58
C GLU A 217 -16.20 11.30 19.44
N ASP A 218 -16.09 11.85 18.25
CA ASP A 218 -16.58 11.25 17.01
C ASP A 218 -15.68 10.11 16.60
N VAL A 219 -16.24 8.90 16.55
CA VAL A 219 -15.56 7.65 16.25
C VAL A 219 -15.78 7.26 14.79
N ASN A 220 -14.76 6.83 14.11
CA ASN A 220 -14.83 6.26 12.77
C ASN A 220 -14.74 4.73 12.84
N VAL A 221 -15.80 4.00 12.45
CA VAL A 221 -15.79 2.54 12.37
C VAL A 221 -15.00 2.12 11.14
N LYS A 222 -13.98 1.29 11.35
CA LYS A 222 -13.07 0.81 10.31
C LYS A 222 -13.56 -0.50 9.71
N GLU A 223 -13.78 -1.50 10.56
CA GLU A 223 -14.24 -2.82 10.13
C GLU A 223 -14.91 -3.59 11.26
N ILE A 224 -15.58 -4.68 10.91
CA ILE A 224 -16.30 -5.53 11.85
C ILE A 224 -16.02 -7.01 11.59
N TYR A 225 -16.17 -7.83 12.64
CA TYR A 225 -16.19 -9.29 12.58
C TYR A 225 -17.45 -9.84 13.23
N TYR A 226 -17.89 -10.99 12.74
CA TYR A 226 -18.91 -11.81 13.39
C TYR A 226 -18.30 -13.15 13.81
N ALA A 227 -18.39 -13.49 15.06
CA ALA A 227 -17.99 -14.79 15.59
C ALA A 227 -18.79 -15.13 16.87
N ASP A 228 -19.30 -16.34 16.98
CA ASP A 228 -19.92 -16.91 18.18
C ASP A 228 -20.97 -15.98 18.84
N ASN A 229 -21.93 -15.46 18.06
CA ASN A 229 -22.92 -14.49 18.51
C ASN A 229 -22.35 -13.20 19.13
N LYS A 230 -21.10 -12.88 18.76
CA LYS A 230 -20.46 -11.61 19.09
C LYS A 230 -20.22 -10.82 17.82
N LEU A 231 -20.34 -9.51 17.92
CA LEU A 231 -19.91 -8.56 16.90
C LEU A 231 -18.73 -7.80 17.48
N ILE A 232 -17.60 -7.94 16.82
CA ILE A 232 -16.40 -7.20 17.14
C ILE A 232 -16.37 -5.98 16.21
N VAL A 233 -16.22 -4.78 16.77
CA VAL A 233 -16.18 -3.52 16.02
C VAL A 233 -14.84 -2.86 16.26
N ILE A 234 -14.07 -2.69 15.19
CA ILE A 234 -12.83 -1.93 15.22
C ILE A 234 -13.14 -0.52 14.77
N SER A 235 -12.74 0.46 15.54
CA SER A 235 -12.95 1.87 15.26
C SER A 235 -11.74 2.70 15.65
N GLY A 236 -11.64 3.90 15.13
CA GLY A 236 -10.57 4.83 15.44
C GLY A 236 -11.11 6.20 15.83
N VAL A 237 -10.37 6.90 16.67
CA VAL A 237 -10.55 8.30 17.00
C VAL A 237 -9.22 9.01 16.88
N TYR A 238 -9.28 10.27 16.47
CA TYR A 238 -8.13 11.16 16.49
C TYR A 238 -8.41 12.22 17.55
N GLU A 239 -7.64 12.22 18.62
CA GLU A 239 -7.70 13.24 19.66
C GLU A 239 -6.79 14.39 19.23
N ASP A 240 -7.36 15.47 18.71
CA ASP A 240 -6.66 16.73 18.52
C ASP A 240 -6.51 17.40 19.90
N ASP A 241 -5.30 17.52 20.39
CA ASP A 241 -4.99 18.52 21.41
C ASP A 241 -5.08 19.90 20.75
N VAL A 242 -6.29 20.48 20.82
CA VAL A 242 -6.59 21.79 20.25
C VAL A 242 -5.80 22.86 21.02
N LEU A 243 -4.61 23.17 20.53
CA LEU A 243 -3.96 24.45 20.76
C LEU A 243 -3.93 25.22 19.44
N TYR A 244 -5.11 25.68 19.00
CA TYR A 244 -5.19 26.82 18.08
C TYR A 244 -4.65 28.05 18.79
N GLY A 245 -3.47 28.53 18.38
CA GLY A 245 -3.00 29.89 18.64
C GLY A 245 -1.94 30.06 19.71
N ILE A 246 -0.79 29.41 19.56
CA ILE A 246 0.46 29.98 20.07
C ILE A 246 1.56 29.73 19.03
N GLU A 247 1.78 30.71 18.16
CA GLU A 247 3.06 30.92 17.50
C GLU A 247 4.08 31.28 18.56
N ASP A 248 4.72 30.40 19.21
CA ASP A 248 5.98 30.56 19.97
C ASP A 248 6.05 29.56 21.12
N SER A 249 6.36 28.30 20.82
CA SER A 249 7.09 27.51 21.79
C SER A 249 7.98 26.48 21.12
N VAL A 250 9.16 26.90 20.71
CA VAL A 250 10.30 26.08 20.32
C VAL A 250 10.86 25.43 21.59
N THR A 251 10.13 24.54 22.24
CA THR A 251 10.64 23.77 23.40
C THR A 251 10.19 22.34 23.48
N SER A 252 9.38 21.81 22.56
CA SER A 252 9.14 20.38 22.52
C SER A 252 10.10 19.70 21.56
N LYS A 253 11.05 18.93 22.09
CA LYS A 253 11.82 17.94 21.35
C LYS A 253 10.88 16.81 20.94
N GLY A 254 10.03 17.03 19.94
CA GLY A 254 9.08 16.02 19.44
C GLY A 254 9.39 15.66 18.00
N CYS A 255 9.31 14.41 17.67
CA CYS A 255 9.21 13.94 16.30
C CYS A 255 7.83 14.32 15.76
N GLY A 256 7.75 15.41 15.00
CA GLY A 256 6.53 15.83 14.30
C GLY A 256 5.61 16.77 15.10
N VAL A 257 5.18 17.83 14.45
CA VAL A 257 4.36 18.95 14.99
C VAL A 257 2.86 18.58 15.09
N ASN A 258 2.48 17.30 15.10
CA ASN A 258 1.10 16.89 15.35
C ASN A 258 0.98 16.39 16.79
N ASN A 259 0.50 17.24 17.68
CA ASN A 259 0.17 16.88 19.06
C ASN A 259 -1.06 15.97 19.19
N GLY A 260 -1.66 15.53 18.09
CA GLY A 260 -2.83 14.68 18.09
C GLY A 260 -2.46 13.21 18.33
N LYS A 261 -3.23 12.56 19.20
CA LYS A 261 -3.09 11.13 19.52
C LYS A 261 -4.17 10.33 18.81
N SER A 262 -3.76 9.44 17.91
CA SER A 262 -4.68 8.47 17.33
C SER A 262 -4.89 7.30 18.28
N ILE A 263 -6.12 6.82 18.39
CA ILE A 263 -6.47 5.67 19.22
C ILE A 263 -7.31 4.69 18.40
N THR A 264 -6.92 3.43 18.42
CA THR A 264 -7.70 2.31 17.88
C THR A 264 -8.50 1.67 19.00
N ILE A 265 -9.80 1.48 18.77
CA ILE A 265 -10.79 1.03 19.75
C ILE A 265 -11.34 -0.33 19.30
N ILE A 266 -11.28 -1.33 20.17
CA ILE A 266 -11.81 -2.67 19.92
C ILE A 266 -13.01 -2.88 20.85
N SER A 267 -14.21 -2.93 20.26
CA SER A 267 -15.46 -3.11 21.01
C SER A 267 -16.07 -4.48 20.73
N VAL A 268 -16.43 -5.22 21.75
CA VAL A 268 -17.11 -6.51 21.64
C VAL A 268 -18.54 -6.39 22.13
N TYR A 269 -19.50 -6.75 21.26
CA TYR A 269 -20.92 -6.75 21.55
C TYR A 269 -21.46 -8.17 21.57
N ASP A 270 -22.27 -8.50 22.60
CA ASP A 270 -23.17 -9.65 22.57
C ASP A 270 -24.36 -9.33 21.65
N ILE A 271 -24.53 -10.15 20.63
CA ILE A 271 -25.62 -10.07 19.68
C ILE A 271 -26.48 -11.33 19.65
N THR A 272 -26.51 -12.11 20.74
CA THR A 272 -27.41 -13.26 20.88
C THR A 272 -28.85 -12.85 20.59
N ASP A 273 -29.29 -11.73 21.14
CA ASP A 273 -30.50 -11.01 20.66
C ASP A 273 -30.11 -9.92 19.68
N ARG A 274 -30.24 -10.19 18.35
CA ARG A 274 -29.92 -9.21 17.28
C ARG A 274 -30.74 -7.94 17.34
N SER A 275 -31.90 -7.97 18.02
CA SER A 275 -32.75 -6.78 18.20
C SER A 275 -32.28 -5.86 19.32
N ASN A 276 -31.46 -6.40 20.26
CA ASN A 276 -30.99 -5.69 21.44
C ASN A 276 -29.52 -6.00 21.75
N PRO A 277 -28.59 -5.62 20.86
CA PRO A 277 -27.16 -5.84 21.05
C PRO A 277 -26.63 -5.12 22.30
N LYS A 278 -25.74 -5.79 23.07
CA LYS A 278 -25.19 -5.27 24.32
C LYS A 278 -23.67 -5.19 24.24
N LEU A 279 -23.11 -4.04 24.62
CA LEU A 279 -21.66 -3.90 24.77
C LEU A 279 -21.19 -4.78 25.93
N ILE A 280 -20.25 -5.70 25.67
CA ILE A 280 -19.57 -6.50 26.68
C ILE A 280 -18.36 -5.72 27.19
N LYS A 281 -17.48 -5.31 26.27
CA LYS A 281 -16.22 -4.63 26.62
C LYS A 281 -15.73 -3.74 25.50
N GLN A 282 -14.96 -2.74 25.88
CA GLN A 282 -14.21 -1.87 24.98
C GLN A 282 -12.77 -1.75 25.50
N ASN A 283 -11.80 -2.01 24.64
CA ASN A 283 -10.37 -1.85 24.90
C ASN A 283 -9.77 -0.87 23.89
N THR A 284 -8.64 -0.27 24.24
CA THR A 284 -7.97 0.73 23.39
C THR A 284 -6.49 0.43 23.27
N GLN A 285 -5.94 0.74 22.08
CA GLN A 285 -4.51 0.82 21.84
C GLN A 285 -4.18 2.12 21.13
N GLN A 286 -3.06 2.72 21.50
CA GLN A 286 -2.59 3.92 20.82
C GLN A 286 -2.21 3.60 19.38
N GLY A 287 -2.49 4.54 18.50
CA GLY A 287 -2.14 4.50 17.09
C GLY A 287 -3.35 4.52 16.16
N ALA A 288 -3.10 4.98 14.94
CA ALA A 288 -4.05 4.89 13.84
C ALA A 288 -4.21 3.41 13.45
N PHE A 289 -5.45 2.97 13.27
CA PHE A 289 -5.74 1.62 12.79
C PHE A 289 -5.08 1.39 11.42
N ASP A 290 -4.34 0.29 11.33
CA ASP A 290 -3.75 -0.21 10.09
C ASP A 290 -4.54 -1.41 9.57
N SER A 291 -4.49 -2.53 10.29
CA SER A 291 -5.18 -3.75 9.90
C SER A 291 -5.58 -4.60 11.09
N SER A 292 -6.47 -5.58 10.87
CA SER A 292 -6.73 -6.61 11.85
C SER A 292 -7.02 -7.97 11.22
N LYS A 293 -6.92 -9.03 12.02
CA LYS A 293 -7.21 -10.41 11.62
C LYS A 293 -7.90 -11.16 12.77
N LEU A 294 -8.78 -12.08 12.42
CA LEU A 294 -9.41 -12.98 13.35
C LEU A 294 -8.98 -14.43 13.03
N SER A 295 -8.27 -15.07 13.95
CA SER A 295 -7.90 -16.47 13.86
C SER A 295 -8.36 -17.22 15.10
N GLY A 296 -9.20 -18.23 14.91
CA GLY A 296 -9.89 -18.90 16.01
C GLY A 296 -10.72 -17.91 16.84
N ASN A 297 -10.42 -17.81 18.13
CA ASN A 297 -11.07 -16.88 19.06
C ASN A 297 -10.27 -15.59 19.30
N TYR A 298 -9.20 -15.35 18.57
CA TYR A 298 -8.29 -14.23 18.80
C TYR A 298 -8.38 -13.19 17.71
N VAL A 299 -8.65 -11.94 18.09
CA VAL A 299 -8.54 -10.77 17.21
C VAL A 299 -7.17 -10.15 17.41
N TYR A 300 -6.42 -10.07 16.34
CA TYR A 300 -5.13 -9.39 16.26
C TYR A 300 -5.37 -8.02 15.63
N THR A 301 -5.07 -6.96 16.37
CA THR A 301 -5.26 -5.59 15.88
C THR A 301 -3.90 -4.90 15.78
N ILE A 302 -3.64 -4.28 14.64
CA ILE A 302 -2.39 -3.60 14.32
C ILE A 302 -2.67 -2.11 14.14
N SER A 303 -1.84 -1.27 14.76
CA SER A 303 -1.93 0.18 14.64
C SER A 303 -0.55 0.83 14.55
N GLU A 304 -0.48 2.00 13.92
CA GLU A 304 0.69 2.85 13.84
C GLU A 304 0.58 3.95 14.90
N ALA A 305 1.47 3.95 15.89
CA ALA A 305 1.47 4.89 16.99
C ALA A 305 2.66 5.84 16.90
N ASN A 306 2.38 7.14 16.77
CA ASN A 306 3.38 8.18 16.96
C ASN A 306 3.46 8.54 18.44
N VAL A 307 4.67 8.70 18.96
CA VAL A 307 4.91 9.10 20.36
C VAL A 307 5.69 10.37 20.46
N ASN A 308 5.40 11.16 21.48
CA ASN A 308 6.16 12.37 21.79
C ASN A 308 7.31 12.02 22.71
N ILE A 309 8.53 12.35 22.30
CA ILE A 309 9.72 12.16 23.13
C ILE A 309 9.79 13.32 24.15
N THR A 310 9.41 13.03 25.37
CA THR A 310 9.48 13.96 26.52
C THR A 310 10.55 13.53 27.49
N ASP A 311 10.81 14.33 28.54
CA ASP A 311 11.76 13.97 29.60
C ASP A 311 11.29 12.82 30.49
N LYS A 312 10.01 12.41 30.37
CA LYS A 312 9.47 11.21 31.01
C LYS A 312 9.75 10.00 30.14
N LYS A 313 10.56 9.08 30.61
CA LYS A 313 11.03 7.94 29.83
C LYS A 313 9.93 6.93 29.47
N ASP A 314 8.92 6.78 30.33
CA ASP A 314 7.76 5.93 30.11
C ASP A 314 6.73 6.55 29.13
N SER A 315 6.83 7.83 28.81
CA SER A 315 5.99 8.47 27.80
C SER A 315 6.47 8.26 26.36
N CYS A 316 7.65 7.65 26.19
CA CYS A 316 8.22 7.35 24.87
C CYS A 316 7.76 6.00 24.31
N VAL A 317 6.76 5.39 24.89
CA VAL A 317 6.20 4.09 24.47
C VAL A 317 4.70 4.20 24.21
N PRO A 318 4.12 3.34 23.35
CA PRO A 318 2.69 3.33 23.12
C PRO A 318 1.88 3.01 24.39
N GLU A 319 0.64 3.48 24.42
CA GLU A 319 -0.31 3.19 25.50
C GLU A 319 -1.33 2.13 25.09
N ILE A 320 -1.64 1.25 26.06
CA ILE A 320 -2.67 0.22 25.97
C ILE A 320 -3.65 0.40 27.13
N ASN A 321 -4.94 0.61 26.84
CA ASN A 321 -5.94 0.97 27.84
C ASN A 321 -5.47 2.13 28.74
N GLU A 322 -4.96 3.20 28.09
CA GLU A 322 -4.49 4.42 28.73
C GLU A 322 -3.28 4.22 29.69
N LYS A 323 -2.52 3.14 29.51
CA LYS A 323 -1.32 2.84 30.31
C LYS A 323 -0.12 2.60 29.40
N PRO A 324 1.06 3.13 29.75
CA PRO A 324 2.28 2.83 29.01
C PRO A 324 2.52 1.33 28.86
N MET A 325 2.91 0.91 27.64
CA MET A 325 3.28 -0.48 27.39
C MET A 325 4.57 -0.84 28.15
N ASP A 326 4.64 -2.08 28.64
CA ASP A 326 5.86 -2.59 29.28
C ASP A 326 7.01 -2.64 28.27
N TYR A 327 8.16 -2.08 28.62
CA TYR A 327 9.34 -2.02 27.76
C TYR A 327 9.78 -3.39 27.24
N SER A 328 9.59 -4.47 28.03
CA SER A 328 9.96 -5.84 27.64
C SER A 328 9.12 -6.41 26.49
N LYS A 329 8.03 -5.73 26.14
CA LYS A 329 7.15 -6.04 25.00
C LYS A 329 7.50 -5.25 23.73
N ILE A 330 8.54 -4.41 23.79
CA ILE A 330 8.94 -3.55 22.68
C ILE A 330 10.19 -4.12 22.01
N TYR A 331 10.05 -4.44 20.74
CA TYR A 331 11.13 -4.87 19.89
C TYR A 331 11.86 -3.66 19.28
N LEU A 332 13.17 -3.66 19.37
CA LEU A 332 14.06 -2.64 18.84
C LEU A 332 14.81 -3.22 17.64
N PRO A 333 14.38 -2.95 16.39
CA PRO A 333 15.08 -3.44 15.21
C PRO A 333 16.48 -2.83 15.10
N ASN A 334 17.33 -3.42 14.25
CA ASN A 334 18.68 -2.93 14.01
C ASN A 334 18.69 -1.48 13.52
N LYS A 335 17.68 -1.10 12.74
CA LYS A 335 17.50 0.27 12.26
C LYS A 335 16.12 0.78 12.65
N ILE A 336 16.09 1.98 13.21
CA ILE A 336 14.86 2.71 13.53
C ILE A 336 14.93 4.00 12.73
N ASP A 337 13.96 4.24 11.86
CA ASP A 337 13.98 5.39 10.95
C ASP A 337 13.24 6.61 11.50
N ASP A 338 12.25 6.41 12.38
CA ASP A 338 11.45 7.48 12.97
C ASP A 338 11.06 7.20 14.43
N CYS A 339 10.21 8.04 15.01
CA CYS A 339 9.72 7.91 16.38
C CYS A 339 8.31 7.32 16.44
N SER A 340 7.97 6.41 15.52
CA SER A 340 6.72 5.66 15.52
C SER A 340 6.90 4.25 16.08
N TYR A 341 5.78 3.58 16.27
CA TYR A 341 5.69 2.18 16.63
C TYR A 341 4.59 1.49 15.83
N THR A 342 4.86 0.29 15.40
CA THR A 342 3.81 -0.65 15.01
C THR A 342 3.39 -1.43 16.24
N VAL A 343 2.15 -1.26 16.68
CA VAL A 343 1.58 -1.88 17.88
C VAL A 343 0.69 -3.04 17.47
N ILE A 344 0.89 -4.21 18.08
CA ILE A 344 0.03 -5.39 17.88
C ILE A 344 -0.57 -5.78 19.22
N THR A 345 -1.90 -5.84 19.30
CA THR A 345 -2.61 -6.39 20.43
C THR A 345 -3.41 -7.62 20.04
N VAL A 346 -3.58 -8.52 20.96
CA VAL A 346 -4.36 -9.76 20.83
C VAL A 346 -5.47 -9.75 21.85
N MET A 347 -6.71 -9.94 21.41
CA MET A 347 -7.87 -10.02 22.28
C MET A 347 -8.58 -11.36 22.09
N ASP A 348 -8.80 -12.10 23.19
CA ASP A 348 -9.68 -13.26 23.20
C ASP A 348 -11.14 -12.78 23.23
N ILE A 349 -11.92 -13.06 22.18
CA ILE A 349 -13.31 -12.64 22.08
C ILE A 349 -14.22 -13.32 23.13
N ASN A 350 -13.78 -14.43 23.74
CA ASN A 350 -14.50 -15.11 24.81
C ASN A 350 -14.20 -14.54 26.19
N ASN A 351 -13.06 -13.85 26.35
CA ASN A 351 -12.68 -13.14 27.55
C ASN A 351 -12.12 -11.75 27.23
N PRO A 352 -12.95 -10.81 26.78
CA PRO A 352 -12.50 -9.52 26.27
C PRO A 352 -12.16 -8.48 27.35
N ASP A 353 -12.11 -8.85 28.63
CA ASP A 353 -11.89 -7.91 29.75
C ASP A 353 -10.56 -7.15 29.64
N LYS A 354 -9.55 -7.76 29.04
CA LYS A 354 -8.23 -7.19 28.75
C LYS A 354 -7.63 -7.84 27.52
N PHE A 355 -6.59 -7.21 26.96
CA PHE A 355 -5.80 -7.89 25.93
C PHE A 355 -5.12 -9.14 26.49
N TYR A 356 -5.13 -10.19 25.70
CA TYR A 356 -4.52 -11.48 26.02
C TYR A 356 -3.00 -11.42 25.90
N ASP A 357 -2.50 -10.77 24.84
CA ASP A 357 -1.08 -10.50 24.63
C ASP A 357 -0.92 -9.19 23.83
N GLN A 358 0.31 -8.65 23.82
CA GLN A 358 0.64 -7.42 23.11
C GLN A 358 2.14 -7.34 22.82
N THR A 359 2.50 -6.65 21.74
CA THR A 359 3.89 -6.28 21.40
C THR A 359 3.91 -4.98 20.64
N ALA A 360 5.04 -4.30 20.61
CA ALA A 360 5.27 -3.18 19.70
C ALA A 360 6.67 -3.28 19.08
N ILE A 361 6.81 -2.73 17.89
CA ILE A 361 8.06 -2.62 17.16
C ILE A 361 8.36 -1.15 16.98
N ALA A 362 9.58 -0.71 17.34
CA ALA A 362 10.01 0.65 17.08
C ALA A 362 10.21 0.86 15.58
N GLY A 363 9.49 1.80 15.00
CA GLY A 363 9.39 2.07 13.58
C GLY A 363 8.00 1.75 13.04
N ASN A 364 7.73 2.24 11.83
CA ASN A 364 6.50 1.99 11.09
C ASN A 364 6.70 0.83 10.11
N VAL A 365 5.66 0.08 9.81
CA VAL A 365 5.64 -0.93 8.75
C VAL A 365 4.70 -0.50 7.63
N GLN A 366 5.05 -0.84 6.39
CA GLN A 366 4.25 -0.46 5.22
C GLN A 366 3.21 -1.53 4.89
N ASN A 367 3.53 -2.80 5.12
CA ASN A 367 2.68 -3.93 4.78
C ASN A 367 2.66 -4.97 5.90
N VAL A 368 1.51 -5.63 6.06
CA VAL A 368 1.35 -6.74 6.99
C VAL A 368 0.82 -7.96 6.25
N TYR A 369 1.54 -9.05 6.29
CA TYR A 369 1.07 -10.35 5.81
C TYR A 369 0.85 -11.30 6.98
N VAL A 370 -0.31 -11.97 7.01
CA VAL A 370 -0.65 -12.95 8.07
C VAL A 370 -0.94 -14.29 7.42
N SER A 371 -0.10 -15.27 7.73
CA SER A 371 -0.30 -16.67 7.38
C SER A 371 -1.12 -17.38 8.45
N GLU A 372 -1.33 -18.67 8.32
CA GLU A 372 -2.05 -19.47 9.33
C GLU A 372 -1.39 -19.44 10.73
N ASN A 373 -0.06 -19.28 10.79
CA ASN A 373 0.69 -19.39 12.05
C ASN A 373 1.60 -18.20 12.35
N ASN A 374 1.81 -17.29 11.39
CA ASN A 374 2.80 -16.22 11.52
C ASN A 374 2.27 -14.86 11.02
N ILE A 375 2.74 -13.81 11.66
CA ILE A 375 2.57 -12.41 11.25
C ILE A 375 3.92 -11.94 10.72
N TYR A 376 3.91 -11.40 9.51
CA TYR A 376 5.06 -10.78 8.86
C TYR A 376 4.80 -9.29 8.75
N LEU A 377 5.70 -8.50 9.32
CA LEU A 377 5.70 -7.06 9.26
C LEU A 377 6.78 -6.63 8.27
N ILE A 378 6.38 -5.87 7.28
CA ILE A 378 7.20 -5.58 6.11
C ILE A 378 7.37 -4.08 5.97
N ASP A 379 8.62 -3.63 5.83
CA ASP A 379 8.99 -2.23 5.62
C ASP A 379 10.05 -2.11 4.54
N ASP A 380 10.02 -1.01 3.81
CA ASP A 380 11.01 -0.72 2.78
C ASP A 380 12.10 0.19 3.32
N GLU A 381 13.34 -0.22 3.15
CA GLU A 381 14.53 0.54 3.53
C GLU A 381 15.27 1.04 2.29
N TYR A 382 15.53 2.34 2.26
CA TYR A 382 16.42 2.93 1.27
C TYR A 382 17.86 2.87 1.77
N GLU A 383 18.74 2.28 0.96
CA GLU A 383 20.15 2.18 1.22
C GLU A 383 20.96 2.90 0.14
N GLU A 384 21.88 3.74 0.55
CA GLU A 384 22.87 4.37 -0.32
C GLU A 384 24.25 3.81 -0.03
N ILE A 385 24.91 3.26 -1.04
CA ILE A 385 26.21 2.62 -0.93
C ILE A 385 27.24 3.45 -1.70
N ASP A 386 28.34 3.86 -1.04
CA ASP A 386 29.48 4.47 -1.72
C ASP A 386 30.24 3.40 -2.53
N ILE A 387 30.10 3.47 -3.85
CA ILE A 387 30.78 2.56 -4.79
C ILE A 387 31.93 3.25 -5.54
N SER A 388 32.39 4.40 -5.05
CA SER A 388 33.48 5.19 -5.67
C SER A 388 34.76 4.37 -5.90
N ASP A 389 35.07 3.46 -4.99
CA ASP A 389 36.29 2.64 -5.05
C ASP A 389 36.13 1.39 -5.93
N THR A 390 34.93 1.05 -6.36
CA THR A 390 34.72 -0.05 -7.31
C THR A 390 35.23 0.29 -8.70
N LYS A 391 35.42 -0.72 -9.55
CA LYS A 391 35.84 -0.53 -10.96
C LYS A 391 34.82 0.36 -11.71
N LYS A 392 33.50 0.18 -11.45
CA LYS A 392 32.42 0.97 -12.03
C LYS A 392 32.51 2.42 -11.57
N GLY A 393 32.56 2.67 -10.27
CA GLY A 393 32.67 4.01 -9.68
C GLY A 393 33.92 4.78 -10.18
N LYS A 394 35.09 4.15 -10.16
CA LYS A 394 36.31 4.74 -10.68
C LYS A 394 36.22 5.12 -12.16
N ASN A 395 35.61 4.29 -12.98
CA ASN A 395 35.45 4.59 -14.40
C ASN A 395 34.46 5.76 -14.61
N MET A 396 33.40 5.83 -13.83
CA MET A 396 32.42 6.93 -13.92
C MET A 396 33.01 8.25 -13.43
N LEU A 397 33.67 8.26 -12.28
CA LEU A 397 34.36 9.45 -11.77
C LEU A 397 35.42 9.98 -12.75
N LYS A 398 36.09 9.09 -13.52
CA LYS A 398 36.95 9.50 -14.63
C LYS A 398 36.19 10.13 -15.80
N LYS A 399 35.05 9.58 -16.21
CA LYS A 399 34.22 10.12 -17.31
C LYS A 399 33.74 11.53 -17.01
N ILE A 400 33.37 11.81 -15.77
CA ILE A 400 32.89 13.13 -15.33
C ILE A 400 34.03 14.12 -15.06
N ASN A 401 35.28 13.75 -15.45
CA ASN A 401 36.49 14.57 -15.34
C ASN A 401 36.85 15.00 -13.91
N ILE A 402 36.36 14.29 -12.89
CA ILE A 402 36.78 14.44 -11.51
C ILE A 402 38.05 13.58 -11.32
N GLY A 403 39.16 14.12 -11.78
CA GLY A 403 40.43 13.41 -11.91
C GLY A 403 41.13 13.03 -10.59
N LYS A 404 40.67 13.51 -9.45
CA LYS A 404 40.97 13.06 -8.10
C LYS A 404 39.73 13.25 -7.27
N LEU A 405 39.34 12.27 -6.46
CA LEU A 405 38.41 12.43 -5.35
C LEU A 405 38.82 13.69 -4.57
N GLN A 406 38.12 14.81 -4.79
CA GLN A 406 38.37 16.01 -4.01
C GLN A 406 37.72 15.80 -2.64
N GLU A 407 38.49 15.18 -1.73
CA GLU A 407 38.15 15.20 -0.32
C GLU A 407 38.67 16.51 0.26
N SER A 408 37.77 17.34 0.74
CA SER A 408 38.10 18.52 1.51
C SER A 408 37.81 18.28 2.97
N LYS A 409 38.75 18.57 3.82
CA LYS A 409 38.63 18.47 5.27
C LYS A 409 38.74 19.86 5.90
N LYS A 410 37.75 20.27 6.67
CA LYS A 410 37.73 21.57 7.34
C LYS A 410 37.37 21.37 8.81
N ASN A 411 38.11 22.02 9.72
CA ASN A 411 37.67 22.18 11.08
C ASN A 411 36.70 23.36 11.13
N LEU A 412 35.52 23.15 11.71
CA LEU A 412 34.53 24.20 11.85
C LEU A 412 35.00 25.28 12.87
N SER A 413 34.67 26.52 12.58
CA SER A 413 34.86 27.62 13.52
C SER A 413 33.91 27.50 14.72
N ALA A 414 34.23 28.16 15.84
CA ALA A 414 33.38 28.18 17.05
C ALA A 414 31.94 28.64 16.76
N LYS A 415 31.75 29.54 15.79
CA LYS A 415 30.43 30.04 15.37
C LYS A 415 29.65 28.98 14.62
N GLU A 416 30.31 28.21 13.76
CA GLU A 416 29.72 27.07 13.01
C GLU A 416 29.41 25.92 13.95
N ILE A 417 30.32 25.55 14.86
CA ILE A 417 30.11 24.53 15.91
C ILE A 417 28.85 24.89 16.74
N LYS A 418 28.69 26.18 17.13
CA LYS A 418 27.51 26.61 17.87
C LYS A 418 26.21 26.41 17.07
N LYS A 419 26.22 26.62 15.75
CA LYS A 419 25.07 26.35 14.87
C LYS A 419 24.78 24.84 14.78
N VAL A 420 25.80 24.01 14.53
CA VAL A 420 25.69 22.56 14.46
C VAL A 420 25.18 22.00 15.80
N LYS A 421 25.74 22.49 16.93
CA LYS A 421 25.26 22.08 18.26
C LYS A 421 23.81 22.46 18.52
N LYS A 422 23.36 23.61 18.00
CA LYS A 422 21.96 24.04 18.12
C LYS A 422 21.03 23.16 17.24
N ALA A 423 21.52 22.74 16.06
CA ALA A 423 20.72 21.93 15.12
C ALA A 423 20.61 20.47 15.56
N TYR A 424 21.71 19.86 15.97
CA TYR A 424 21.79 18.42 16.20
C TYR A 424 21.77 18.00 17.68
N GLY A 425 22.08 18.90 18.62
CA GLY A 425 22.11 18.57 20.07
C GLY A 425 22.99 17.39 20.41
N GLY A 426 22.62 16.62 21.45
CA GLY A 426 23.21 15.32 21.78
C GLY A 426 24.57 15.34 22.52
N GLU A 427 25.00 14.13 22.92
CA GLU A 427 26.26 13.91 23.63
C GLU A 427 27.43 13.72 22.64
N TYR A 428 27.95 14.81 22.14
CA TYR A 428 29.12 14.87 21.26
C TYR A 428 30.25 15.68 21.89
N ASP A 429 31.48 15.41 21.51
CA ASP A 429 32.60 16.26 21.89
C ASP A 429 32.66 17.51 21.01
N TRP A 430 31.97 18.57 21.47
CA TRP A 430 31.86 19.84 20.79
C TRP A 430 33.14 20.72 20.85
N SER A 431 34.24 20.21 21.45
CA SER A 431 35.52 20.94 21.50
C SER A 431 36.09 21.15 20.11
N LYS A 432 35.82 20.24 19.20
CA LYS A 432 36.22 20.26 17.80
C LYS A 432 35.19 19.56 16.95
N VAL A 433 34.84 20.16 15.80
CA VAL A 433 34.00 19.51 14.78
C VAL A 433 34.72 19.60 13.45
N THR A 434 34.83 18.47 12.78
CA THR A 434 35.46 18.37 11.47
C THR A 434 34.42 18.08 10.40
N GLU A 435 34.34 18.92 9.38
CA GLU A 435 33.59 18.70 8.17
C GLU A 435 34.45 18.03 7.12
N THR A 436 34.01 16.90 6.60
CA THR A 436 34.64 16.23 5.45
C THR A 436 33.65 16.25 4.30
N ARG A 437 34.03 16.81 3.15
CA ARG A 437 33.26 16.74 1.90
C ARG A 437 33.99 15.87 0.91
N LYS A 438 33.28 14.95 0.28
CA LYS A 438 33.85 14.03 -0.70
C LYS A 438 32.88 13.91 -1.87
N ILE A 439 33.36 14.12 -3.08
CA ILE A 439 32.61 13.75 -4.29
C ILE A 439 32.81 12.27 -4.51
N GLY A 440 31.71 11.53 -4.63
CA GLY A 440 31.68 10.10 -4.77
C GLY A 440 30.74 9.64 -5.89
N TYR A 441 30.77 8.34 -6.12
CA TYR A 441 29.80 7.66 -6.96
C TYR A 441 29.03 6.67 -6.10
N PHE A 442 27.72 6.86 -6.04
CA PHE A 442 26.85 6.17 -5.11
C PHE A 442 25.90 5.26 -5.86
N LYS A 443 25.55 4.12 -5.26
CA LYS A 443 24.45 3.26 -5.67
C LYS A 443 23.34 3.40 -4.64
N SER A 444 22.16 3.76 -5.10
CA SER A 444 20.93 3.74 -4.33
C SER A 444 20.16 2.47 -4.62
N GLN A 445 19.62 1.83 -3.60
CA GLN A 445 18.80 0.63 -3.72
C GLN A 445 17.74 0.59 -2.62
N ILE A 446 16.67 -0.17 -2.87
CA ILE A 446 15.63 -0.44 -1.89
C ILE A 446 15.81 -1.86 -1.38
N LYS A 447 15.59 -2.07 -0.08
CA LYS A 447 15.53 -3.37 0.57
C LYS A 447 14.19 -3.52 1.26
N THR A 448 13.65 -4.72 1.23
CA THR A 448 12.49 -5.10 2.04
C THR A 448 12.97 -5.73 3.34
N ASN A 449 12.67 -5.08 4.45
CA ASN A 449 12.88 -5.60 5.80
C ASN A 449 11.65 -6.39 6.22
N ILE A 450 11.85 -7.59 6.78
CA ILE A 450 10.79 -8.49 7.19
C ILE A 450 11.03 -8.89 8.65
N VAL A 451 10.05 -8.60 9.52
CA VAL A 451 10.05 -9.06 10.91
C VAL A 451 8.96 -10.10 11.08
N LYS A 452 9.30 -11.27 11.62
CA LYS A 452 8.38 -12.40 11.80
C LYS A 452 8.03 -12.63 13.24
N TYR A 453 6.72 -12.72 13.53
CA TYR A 453 6.15 -13.20 14.78
C TYR A 453 5.36 -14.49 14.54
N SER A 454 5.49 -15.49 15.41
CA SER A 454 4.48 -16.54 15.51
C SER A 454 3.36 -16.09 16.44
N TYR A 455 2.09 -16.51 16.15
CA TYR A 455 0.92 -16.07 16.93
C TYR A 455 0.02 -17.21 17.41
N LYS A 456 0.61 -18.38 17.58
CA LYS A 456 -0.14 -19.57 18.00
C LYS A 456 -0.85 -19.38 19.34
N ASP A 457 -2.12 -19.80 19.40
CA ASP A 457 -2.96 -19.75 20.61
C ASP A 457 -3.03 -18.34 21.23
N GLY A 458 -3.03 -17.30 20.41
CA GLY A 458 -3.12 -15.91 20.82
C GLY A 458 -1.83 -15.32 21.39
N LYS A 459 -0.71 -16.05 21.44
CA LYS A 459 0.57 -15.57 21.95
C LYS A 459 1.49 -15.10 20.83
N LEU A 460 2.01 -13.90 20.99
CA LEU A 460 2.96 -13.30 20.06
C LEU A 460 4.40 -13.64 20.50
N ASN A 461 5.13 -14.35 19.65
CA ASN A 461 6.53 -14.64 19.89
C ASN A 461 7.36 -14.15 18.71
N PHE A 462 8.32 -13.27 18.97
CA PHE A 462 9.30 -12.88 17.98
C PHE A 462 10.07 -14.12 17.50
N VAL A 463 10.21 -14.25 16.17
CA VAL A 463 10.95 -15.36 15.55
C VAL A 463 12.29 -14.87 15.04
N ASN A 464 12.27 -13.94 14.09
CA ASN A 464 13.49 -13.39 13.48
C ASN A 464 13.16 -12.16 12.65
N GLU A 465 14.22 -11.45 12.19
CA GLU A 465 14.16 -10.43 11.15
C GLU A 465 15.17 -10.75 10.04
N ASN A 466 14.88 -10.32 8.83
CA ASN A 466 15.82 -10.38 7.70
C ASN A 466 15.48 -9.27 6.68
N SER A 467 16.44 -9.01 5.80
CA SER A 467 16.33 -8.01 4.74
C SER A 467 16.74 -8.62 3.40
N VAL A 468 15.96 -8.32 2.34
CA VAL A 468 16.24 -8.74 0.96
C VAL A 468 16.23 -7.55 0.01
N GLU A 469 16.84 -7.69 -1.17
CA GLU A 469 16.84 -6.63 -2.19
C GLU A 469 15.46 -6.46 -2.84
N GLY A 470 15.07 -5.21 -3.11
CA GLY A 470 13.81 -4.83 -3.74
C GLY A 470 12.75 -4.38 -2.74
N TYR A 471 11.57 -4.01 -3.24
CA TYR A 471 10.41 -3.56 -2.47
C TYR A 471 9.18 -4.38 -2.87
N VAL A 472 8.19 -4.39 -2.00
CA VAL A 472 6.95 -5.14 -2.22
C VAL A 472 5.77 -4.20 -2.00
N ASP A 473 5.04 -3.89 -3.07
CA ASP A 473 3.92 -2.94 -3.04
C ASP A 473 2.65 -3.49 -2.39
N SER A 474 2.53 -4.82 -2.25
CA SER A 474 1.31 -5.46 -1.74
C SER A 474 1.62 -6.68 -0.89
N ASN A 475 0.91 -6.83 0.22
CA ASN A 475 0.96 -8.03 1.06
C ASN A 475 0.57 -9.32 0.30
N LEU A 476 -0.13 -9.19 -0.83
CA LEU A 476 -0.50 -10.31 -1.70
C LEU A 476 0.66 -10.95 -2.44
N SER A 477 1.77 -10.22 -2.51
CA SER A 477 3.01 -10.77 -3.05
C SER A 477 3.59 -11.87 -2.17
N PHE A 478 3.10 -12.02 -0.94
CA PHE A 478 3.57 -12.99 0.04
C PHE A 478 2.65 -14.20 0.16
N ASP A 479 3.25 -15.37 0.36
CA ASP A 479 2.56 -16.60 0.72
C ASP A 479 3.48 -17.50 1.56
N GLU A 480 2.94 -18.09 2.62
CA GLU A 480 3.65 -19.08 3.43
C GLU A 480 3.19 -20.49 3.07
N LYS A 481 4.13 -21.34 2.67
CA LYS A 481 3.85 -22.74 2.38
C LYS A 481 4.95 -23.64 2.88
N ALA A 482 4.56 -24.72 3.55
CA ALA A 482 5.48 -25.72 4.11
C ALA A 482 6.58 -25.11 4.99
N GLY A 483 6.25 -24.07 5.76
CA GLY A 483 7.17 -23.34 6.64
C GLY A 483 8.08 -22.34 5.93
N CYS A 484 8.02 -22.24 4.60
CA CYS A 484 8.78 -21.26 3.83
C CYS A 484 7.89 -20.07 3.46
N LEU A 485 8.42 -18.86 3.60
CA LEU A 485 7.86 -17.64 3.04
C LEU A 485 8.35 -17.48 1.60
N ARG A 486 7.44 -17.40 0.63
CA ARG A 486 7.74 -17.11 -0.77
C ARG A 486 7.07 -15.83 -1.21
N PHE A 487 7.76 -15.03 -2.00
CA PHE A 487 7.22 -13.77 -2.49
C PHE A 487 7.93 -13.24 -3.73
N VAL A 488 7.32 -12.23 -4.35
CA VAL A 488 7.86 -11.52 -5.50
C VAL A 488 8.06 -10.06 -5.09
N SER A 489 9.24 -9.51 -5.38
CA SER A 489 9.58 -8.11 -5.16
C SER A 489 9.96 -7.42 -6.47
N SER A 490 9.73 -6.12 -6.57
CA SER A 490 10.33 -5.27 -7.60
C SER A 490 11.63 -4.69 -7.07
N ASN A 491 12.66 -4.63 -7.91
CA ASN A 491 13.96 -4.08 -7.57
C ASN A 491 14.20 -2.81 -8.38
N SER A 492 14.49 -1.72 -7.70
CA SER A 492 14.89 -0.45 -8.32
C SER A 492 16.25 -0.04 -7.78
N THR A 493 17.20 0.10 -8.68
CA THR A 493 18.54 0.59 -8.32
C THR A 493 18.95 1.72 -9.23
N SER A 494 19.49 2.78 -8.67
CA SER A 494 20.10 3.87 -9.42
C SER A 494 21.55 4.08 -9.00
N SER A 495 22.36 4.65 -9.89
CA SER A 495 23.73 5.03 -9.54
C SER A 495 23.98 6.46 -10.01
N TYR A 496 24.61 7.27 -9.18
CA TYR A 496 24.84 8.69 -9.45
C TYR A 496 26.12 9.23 -8.82
N ALA A 497 26.63 10.33 -9.37
CA ALA A 497 27.71 11.10 -8.74
C ALA A 497 27.09 12.15 -7.80
N GLY A 498 27.65 12.31 -6.61
CA GLY A 498 27.16 13.26 -5.62
C GLY A 498 28.24 13.74 -4.66
N GLU A 499 27.94 14.81 -3.92
CA GLU A 499 28.80 15.30 -2.83
C GLU A 499 28.26 14.77 -1.50
N ARG A 500 29.13 14.11 -0.73
CA ARG A 500 28.83 13.63 0.61
C ARG A 500 29.54 14.49 1.63
N THR A 501 28.77 15.05 2.58
CA THR A 501 29.30 15.85 3.70
C THR A 501 29.11 15.06 4.99
N VAL A 502 30.22 14.86 5.73
CA VAL A 502 30.23 14.20 7.04
C VAL A 502 30.75 15.17 8.09
N LEU A 503 29.97 15.40 9.15
CA LEU A 503 30.42 16.10 10.34
C LEU A 503 30.79 15.10 11.43
N LYS A 504 32.00 15.24 11.97
CA LYS A 504 32.50 14.42 13.09
C LYS A 504 32.89 15.29 14.27
N ASP A 505 32.59 14.81 15.47
CA ASP A 505 32.96 15.46 16.73
C ASP A 505 34.47 15.34 17.04
N GLY A 506 34.91 15.89 18.15
CA GLY A 506 36.33 15.88 18.58
C GLY A 506 36.86 14.47 18.83
N LYS A 507 36.04 13.48 19.08
CA LYS A 507 36.35 12.05 19.24
C LYS A 507 36.19 11.24 17.96
N GLY A 508 35.78 11.87 16.85
CA GLY A 508 35.55 11.19 15.58
C GLY A 508 34.20 10.52 15.43
N LYS A 509 33.29 10.68 16.41
CA LYS A 509 31.89 10.22 16.32
C LYS A 509 31.17 11.06 15.26
N ILE A 510 30.39 10.41 14.39
CA ILE A 510 29.60 11.12 13.38
C ILE A 510 28.48 11.86 14.07
N ILE A 511 28.37 13.16 13.81
CA ILE A 511 27.28 14.05 14.24
C ILE A 511 26.14 13.96 13.22
N THR A 512 26.48 14.09 11.94
CA THR A 512 25.57 13.94 10.81
C THR A 512 26.34 13.59 9.55
N GLU A 513 25.63 12.97 8.63
CA GLU A 513 26.13 12.62 7.32
C GLU A 513 25.02 12.88 6.30
N ASN A 514 25.27 13.78 5.36
CA ASN A 514 24.32 14.17 4.33
C ASN A 514 24.95 13.91 2.95
N SER A 515 24.22 13.24 2.06
CA SER A 515 24.52 13.27 0.65
C SER A 515 23.66 14.34 -0.03
N VAL A 516 24.29 15.21 -0.77
CA VAL A 516 23.64 16.24 -1.59
C VAL A 516 23.80 15.86 -3.05
N ASN A 517 22.70 15.56 -3.71
CA ASN A 517 22.68 15.54 -5.15
C ASN A 517 22.74 16.99 -5.63
N THR A 518 23.90 17.43 -6.14
CA THR A 518 24.00 18.77 -6.73
C THR A 518 23.42 18.72 -8.14
N ASN A 519 22.54 19.65 -8.49
CA ASN A 519 21.92 19.76 -9.80
C ASN A 519 22.93 19.74 -10.97
N ASP A 520 24.20 20.08 -10.71
CA ASP A 520 25.28 20.02 -11.69
C ASP A 520 25.67 18.57 -12.07
N TYR A 521 25.28 17.57 -11.28
CA TYR A 521 25.60 16.16 -11.53
C TYR A 521 24.41 15.33 -12.03
N GLU A 522 23.20 15.89 -12.20
CA GLU A 522 22.05 15.22 -12.86
C GLU A 522 22.41 14.64 -14.24
N LYS A 523 23.42 15.22 -14.88
CA LYS A 523 23.99 14.76 -16.15
C LYS A 523 24.66 13.38 -16.09
N TYR A 524 24.86 12.84 -14.92
CA TYR A 524 25.62 11.61 -14.66
C TYR A 524 24.81 10.54 -13.94
N TYR A 525 23.49 10.60 -14.00
CA TYR A 525 22.67 9.45 -13.71
C TYR A 525 22.99 8.35 -14.72
N GLU A 526 23.55 7.26 -14.22
CA GLU A 526 23.54 6.02 -14.97
C GLU A 526 22.24 5.31 -14.67
N GLU A 527 21.66 4.81 -15.72
CA GLU A 527 20.60 3.84 -15.86
C GLU A 527 19.96 3.36 -14.55
N GLU A 528 18.72 3.74 -14.34
CA GLU A 528 17.85 3.08 -13.36
C GLU A 528 17.63 1.65 -13.83
N VAL A 529 18.06 0.67 -13.05
CA VAL A 529 17.77 -0.74 -13.30
C VAL A 529 16.50 -1.08 -12.53
N LEU A 530 15.44 -1.34 -13.28
CA LEU A 530 14.19 -1.87 -12.77
C LEU A 530 14.10 -3.33 -13.20
N ASP A 531 13.96 -4.24 -12.25
CA ASP A 531 13.71 -5.66 -12.49
C ASP A 531 12.96 -6.28 -11.30
N ASN A 532 12.70 -7.59 -11.34
CA ASN A 532 11.92 -8.24 -10.30
C ASN A 532 12.64 -9.50 -9.81
N ASN A 533 12.41 -9.83 -8.54
CA ASN A 533 13.00 -10.97 -7.87
C ASN A 533 11.91 -11.86 -7.26
N VAL A 534 12.15 -13.16 -7.30
CA VAL A 534 11.39 -14.15 -6.55
C VAL A 534 12.26 -14.65 -5.43
N TYR A 535 11.75 -14.65 -4.20
CA TYR A 535 12.44 -15.12 -3.02
C TYR A 535 11.73 -16.29 -2.37
N VAL A 536 12.51 -17.18 -1.77
CA VAL A 536 12.05 -18.22 -0.83
C VAL A 536 12.92 -18.13 0.43
N LEU A 537 12.29 -17.83 1.56
CA LEU A 537 12.94 -17.79 2.88
C LEU A 537 12.44 -18.95 3.73
N ASP A 538 13.31 -19.53 4.56
CA ASP A 538 12.94 -20.60 5.49
C ASP A 538 12.14 -20.09 6.71
N GLU A 539 11.85 -20.96 7.63
CA GLU A 539 11.13 -20.66 8.88
C GLU A 539 11.80 -19.58 9.75
N ASN A 540 13.12 -19.41 9.60
CA ASN A 540 13.93 -18.41 10.28
C ASN A 540 14.26 -17.20 9.40
N LEU A 541 13.53 -16.99 8.31
CA LEU A 541 13.72 -15.94 7.32
C LEU A 541 15.07 -15.98 6.58
N LYS A 542 15.80 -17.07 6.62
CA LYS A 542 17.04 -17.23 5.84
C LYS A 542 16.70 -17.52 4.39
N GLU A 543 17.35 -16.83 3.44
CA GLU A 543 17.18 -17.12 2.00
C GLU A 543 17.60 -18.56 1.68
N VAL A 544 16.64 -19.32 1.15
CA VAL A 544 16.80 -20.70 0.68
C VAL A 544 17.09 -20.73 -0.81
N ALA A 545 16.35 -19.89 -1.55
CA ALA A 545 16.49 -19.74 -2.99
C ALA A 545 15.97 -18.39 -3.46
N SER A 546 16.46 -17.95 -4.62
CA SER A 546 15.93 -16.77 -5.31
C SER A 546 16.07 -16.90 -6.83
N ILE A 547 15.21 -16.21 -7.58
CA ILE A 547 15.34 -15.96 -9.02
C ILE A 547 15.40 -14.45 -9.17
N LYS A 548 16.49 -13.90 -9.67
CA LYS A 548 16.74 -12.46 -9.76
C LYS A 548 16.76 -11.95 -11.20
N GLY A 549 16.46 -10.65 -11.38
CA GLY A 549 16.59 -9.96 -12.66
C GLY A 549 15.49 -10.32 -13.69
N LEU A 550 14.30 -10.64 -13.22
CA LEU A 550 13.16 -10.97 -14.08
C LEU A 550 12.51 -9.70 -14.62
N ALA A 551 11.94 -9.79 -15.84
CA ALA A 551 11.11 -8.75 -16.43
C ALA A 551 11.73 -7.34 -16.30
N LYS A 552 12.89 -7.13 -16.94
CA LYS A 552 13.60 -5.85 -16.92
C LYS A 552 12.73 -4.72 -17.44
N ASN A 553 12.79 -3.57 -16.75
CA ASN A 553 12.01 -2.36 -16.98
C ASN A 553 10.50 -2.53 -16.73
N GLU A 554 10.10 -3.58 -16.02
CA GLU A 554 8.71 -3.85 -15.67
C GLU A 554 8.58 -3.95 -14.15
N SER A 555 7.48 -3.45 -13.57
CA SER A 555 7.14 -3.61 -12.15
C SER A 555 6.08 -4.69 -11.95
N VAL A 556 6.05 -5.32 -10.78
CA VAL A 556 5.00 -6.27 -10.40
C VAL A 556 3.69 -5.54 -10.10
N TYR A 557 2.59 -6.02 -10.66
CA TYR A 557 1.24 -5.47 -10.48
C TYR A 557 0.34 -6.37 -9.66
N ALA A 558 0.34 -7.66 -9.95
CA ALA A 558 -0.50 -8.61 -9.23
C ALA A 558 0.24 -9.93 -9.03
N VAL A 559 0.09 -10.51 -7.85
CA VAL A 559 0.66 -11.83 -7.51
C VAL A 559 -0.44 -12.73 -6.93
N ARG A 560 -0.41 -14.01 -7.23
CA ARG A 560 -1.28 -15.04 -6.65
C ARG A 560 -0.56 -16.36 -6.52
N TYR A 561 -0.91 -17.09 -5.45
CA TYR A 561 -0.37 -18.42 -5.22
C TYR A 561 -1.48 -19.45 -5.17
N LEU A 562 -1.29 -20.57 -5.87
CA LEU A 562 -2.18 -21.73 -5.83
C LEU A 562 -1.35 -23.00 -5.72
N GLY A 563 -1.47 -23.69 -4.60
CA GLY A 563 -0.70 -24.90 -4.37
C GLY A 563 0.81 -24.63 -4.48
N ASN A 564 1.46 -25.30 -5.42
CA ASN A 564 2.90 -25.16 -5.65
C ASN A 564 3.25 -24.05 -6.65
N TYR A 565 2.27 -23.36 -7.21
CA TYR A 565 2.51 -22.37 -8.25
C TYR A 565 2.27 -20.94 -7.76
N GLY A 566 3.16 -20.02 -8.18
CA GLY A 566 2.97 -18.58 -8.08
C GLY A 566 2.73 -18.00 -9.47
N TYR A 567 1.77 -17.10 -9.58
CA TYR A 567 1.42 -16.37 -10.79
C TYR A 567 1.61 -14.89 -10.53
N PHE A 568 2.38 -14.19 -11.38
CA PHE A 568 2.54 -12.76 -11.24
C PHE A 568 2.52 -12.04 -12.59
N VAL A 569 1.91 -10.88 -12.60
CA VAL A 569 1.83 -9.97 -13.75
C VAL A 569 2.83 -8.85 -13.56
N THR A 570 3.60 -8.56 -14.60
CA THR A 570 4.45 -7.38 -14.68
C THR A 570 3.99 -6.49 -15.83
N TYR A 571 4.29 -5.20 -15.81
CA TYR A 571 3.84 -4.24 -16.82
C TYR A 571 4.89 -3.19 -17.15
N GLU A 572 5.06 -2.93 -18.47
CA GLU A 572 5.59 -1.71 -19.06
C GLU A 572 4.72 -1.29 -20.27
N ASN A 573 4.56 -2.17 -21.27
CA ASN A 573 3.76 -1.94 -22.46
C ASN A 573 2.92 -3.17 -22.89
N THR A 574 3.29 -4.36 -22.45
CA THR A 574 2.58 -5.62 -22.68
C THR A 574 2.76 -6.51 -21.46
N ASP A 575 1.67 -7.07 -20.93
CA ASP A 575 1.69 -7.81 -19.68
C ASP A 575 2.12 -9.26 -19.87
N PRO A 576 3.30 -9.66 -19.45
CA PRO A 576 3.57 -11.07 -19.25
C PRO A 576 3.00 -11.54 -17.91
N LEU A 577 2.14 -12.58 -17.97
CA LEU A 577 1.79 -13.39 -16.82
C LEU A 577 2.86 -14.47 -16.66
N PHE A 578 3.66 -14.38 -15.62
CA PHE A 578 4.66 -15.38 -15.27
C PHE A 578 4.06 -16.47 -14.38
N THR A 579 4.56 -17.68 -14.53
CA THR A 579 4.28 -18.79 -13.62
C THR A 579 5.58 -19.31 -13.04
N VAL A 580 5.65 -19.37 -11.71
CA VAL A 580 6.75 -19.97 -10.95
C VAL A 580 6.29 -21.29 -10.34
N ASP A 581 7.06 -22.35 -10.53
CA ASP A 581 6.89 -23.64 -9.85
C ASP A 581 7.77 -23.68 -8.60
N PHE A 582 7.12 -23.81 -7.43
CA PHE A 582 7.72 -23.94 -6.11
C PHE A 582 7.58 -25.37 -5.55
N SER A 583 7.39 -26.39 -6.40
CA SER A 583 7.33 -27.80 -5.95
C SER A 583 8.60 -28.19 -5.20
N ASP A 584 9.74 -27.63 -5.59
CA ASP A 584 10.99 -27.65 -4.85
C ASP A 584 11.32 -26.22 -4.39
N MET A 585 11.09 -25.92 -3.10
CA MET A 585 11.36 -24.61 -2.51
C MET A 585 12.84 -24.20 -2.58
N LYS A 586 13.75 -25.17 -2.72
CA LYS A 586 15.19 -24.90 -2.85
C LYS A 586 15.61 -24.61 -4.30
N ASN A 587 14.71 -24.82 -5.25
CA ASN A 587 15.01 -24.65 -6.68
C ASN A 587 13.75 -24.23 -7.46
N PRO A 588 13.18 -23.03 -7.12
CA PRO A 588 12.02 -22.51 -7.83
C PRO A 588 12.35 -22.26 -9.31
N LYS A 589 11.37 -22.46 -10.20
CA LYS A 589 11.58 -22.34 -11.65
C LYS A 589 10.48 -21.56 -12.32
N ILE A 590 10.84 -20.70 -13.27
CA ILE A 590 9.88 -20.11 -14.21
C ILE A 590 9.47 -21.18 -15.20
N VAL A 591 8.20 -21.59 -15.15
CA VAL A 591 7.65 -22.66 -16.02
C VAL A 591 6.68 -22.12 -17.08
N GLY A 592 6.32 -20.85 -17.00
CA GLY A 592 5.43 -20.19 -17.95
C GLY A 592 5.67 -18.69 -18.05
N LYS A 593 5.47 -18.16 -19.26
CA LYS A 593 5.39 -16.72 -19.56
C LYS A 593 4.36 -16.53 -20.65
N LEU A 594 3.21 -15.98 -20.32
CA LEU A 594 2.12 -15.70 -21.25
C LEU A 594 2.07 -14.19 -21.49
N LYS A 595 2.32 -13.73 -22.72
CA LYS A 595 2.19 -12.32 -23.10
C LYS A 595 0.75 -12.01 -23.50
N LEU A 596 0.19 -10.95 -22.93
CA LEU A 596 -1.18 -10.52 -23.14
C LEU A 596 -1.22 -9.01 -23.48
N PRO A 597 -2.16 -8.57 -24.34
CA PRO A 597 -2.39 -7.14 -24.54
C PRO A 597 -3.26 -6.56 -23.43
N GLY A 598 -2.84 -5.43 -22.81
CA GLY A 598 -3.47 -4.78 -21.67
C GLY A 598 -3.15 -5.50 -20.35
N TYR A 599 -3.41 -4.90 -19.18
CA TYR A 599 -3.00 -5.44 -17.88
C TYR A 599 -4.17 -5.89 -17.02
N SER A 600 -3.91 -6.85 -16.13
CA SER A 600 -4.83 -7.30 -15.09
C SER A 600 -4.34 -6.80 -13.75
N ASP A 601 -5.04 -5.82 -13.18
CA ASP A 601 -4.74 -5.29 -11.84
C ASP A 601 -5.12 -6.30 -10.77
N TYR A 602 -6.09 -7.15 -11.07
CA TYR A 602 -6.67 -8.09 -10.16
C TYR A 602 -6.71 -9.50 -10.73
N LEU A 603 -6.22 -10.48 -9.97
CA LEU A 603 -6.32 -11.91 -10.25
C LEU A 603 -7.08 -12.60 -9.12
N HIS A 604 -7.98 -13.54 -9.46
CA HIS A 604 -8.75 -14.33 -8.50
C HIS A 604 -8.89 -15.77 -8.99
N PHE A 605 -8.66 -16.76 -8.13
CA PHE A 605 -8.93 -18.13 -8.50
C PHE A 605 -10.44 -18.38 -8.58
N TYR A 606 -10.91 -18.75 -9.75
CA TYR A 606 -12.30 -19.11 -9.99
C TYR A 606 -12.56 -20.54 -9.53
N ASP A 607 -11.59 -21.41 -9.74
CA ASP A 607 -11.47 -22.76 -9.21
C ASP A 607 -9.98 -23.19 -9.22
N GLU A 608 -9.69 -24.44 -8.82
CA GLU A 608 -8.34 -25.00 -8.79
C GLU A 608 -7.60 -25.01 -10.14
N ASN A 609 -8.30 -24.86 -11.26
CA ASN A 609 -7.76 -24.90 -12.61
C ASN A 609 -8.00 -23.62 -13.41
N SER A 610 -8.71 -22.66 -12.85
CA SER A 610 -9.13 -21.45 -13.55
C SER A 610 -8.90 -20.19 -12.70
N MET A 611 -8.38 -19.16 -13.33
CA MET A 611 -8.12 -17.86 -12.70
C MET A 611 -8.80 -16.76 -13.50
N LEU A 612 -9.60 -15.93 -12.81
CA LEU A 612 -10.23 -14.72 -13.32
C LEU A 612 -9.22 -13.58 -13.26
N GLY A 613 -9.11 -12.80 -14.34
CA GLY A 613 -8.46 -11.49 -14.37
C GLY A 613 -9.51 -10.39 -14.52
N LEU A 614 -9.39 -9.34 -13.72
CA LEU A 614 -10.07 -8.06 -13.88
C LEU A 614 -9.01 -6.99 -14.05
N GLY A 615 -9.15 -6.12 -15.04
CA GLY A 615 -8.15 -5.10 -15.32
C GLY A 615 -8.63 -4.13 -16.40
N MET A 616 -7.68 -3.41 -16.97
CA MET A 616 -7.96 -2.36 -17.94
C MET A 616 -7.50 -2.76 -19.36
N GLU A 617 -8.28 -2.37 -20.34
CA GLU A 617 -7.94 -2.44 -21.75
C GLU A 617 -7.59 -1.04 -22.25
N ASN A 618 -6.31 -0.82 -22.61
CA ASN A 618 -5.78 0.46 -23.08
C ASN A 618 -6.11 1.64 -22.14
N ASP A 619 -6.03 1.44 -20.82
CA ASP A 619 -6.33 2.43 -19.75
C ASP A 619 -7.70 3.11 -19.89
N LYS A 620 -8.62 2.48 -20.60
CA LYS A 620 -9.90 3.11 -20.95
C LYS A 620 -11.12 2.32 -20.52
N TYR A 621 -11.11 1.02 -20.64
CA TYR A 621 -12.28 0.17 -20.38
C TYR A 621 -11.92 -1.02 -19.51
N LEU A 622 -12.81 -1.38 -18.61
CA LEU A 622 -12.67 -2.62 -17.85
C LEU A 622 -12.65 -3.83 -18.79
N LYS A 623 -11.91 -4.85 -18.42
CA LYS A 623 -11.93 -6.16 -19.07
C LYS A 623 -12.04 -7.28 -18.05
N LEU A 624 -12.70 -8.38 -18.46
CA LEU A 624 -12.70 -9.67 -17.78
C LEU A 624 -11.91 -10.67 -18.62
N GLU A 625 -11.06 -11.41 -17.96
CA GLU A 625 -10.28 -12.48 -18.57
C GLU A 625 -10.43 -13.76 -17.76
N MET A 626 -10.40 -14.91 -18.43
CA MET A 626 -10.35 -16.19 -17.77
C MET A 626 -9.16 -16.96 -18.28
N TYR A 627 -8.35 -17.47 -17.37
CA TYR A 627 -7.16 -18.24 -17.64
C TYR A 627 -7.38 -19.68 -17.16
N ASN A 628 -7.00 -20.65 -17.98
CA ASN A 628 -6.73 -22.00 -17.50
C ASN A 628 -5.32 -22.01 -16.93
N VAL A 629 -5.17 -22.47 -15.69
CA VAL A 629 -3.90 -22.50 -14.95
C VAL A 629 -3.49 -23.93 -14.57
N SER A 630 -4.12 -24.92 -15.17
CA SER A 630 -3.82 -26.33 -14.91
C SER A 630 -2.34 -26.63 -15.14
N ASN A 631 -1.72 -27.38 -14.21
CA ASN A 631 -0.31 -27.83 -14.29
C ASN A 631 0.69 -26.67 -14.40
N GLY A 632 0.39 -25.53 -13.80
CA GLY A 632 1.29 -24.37 -13.76
C GLY A 632 1.50 -23.67 -15.11
N LYS A 633 0.68 -23.95 -16.13
CA LYS A 633 0.76 -23.26 -17.42
C LYS A 633 -0.48 -22.40 -17.62
N ALA A 634 -0.30 -21.09 -17.48
CA ALA A 634 -1.38 -20.14 -17.74
C ALA A 634 -1.70 -20.06 -19.23
N LYS A 635 -2.98 -20.18 -19.59
CA LYS A 635 -3.50 -19.99 -20.95
C LYS A 635 -4.79 -19.20 -20.90
N GLN A 636 -4.85 -18.07 -21.57
CA GLN A 636 -6.10 -17.31 -21.71
C GLN A 636 -7.12 -18.13 -22.50
N ILE A 637 -8.29 -18.38 -21.90
CA ILE A 637 -9.39 -19.13 -22.54
C ILE A 637 -10.57 -18.24 -22.89
N SER A 638 -10.64 -17.02 -22.30
CA SER A 638 -11.65 -16.03 -22.63
C SER A 638 -11.18 -14.62 -22.29
N LYS A 639 -11.61 -13.65 -23.10
CA LYS A 639 -11.45 -12.22 -22.84
C LYS A 639 -12.74 -11.49 -23.22
N LYS A 640 -13.18 -10.57 -22.38
CA LYS A 640 -14.31 -9.68 -22.66
C LYS A 640 -13.99 -8.25 -22.24
N VAL A 641 -13.85 -7.36 -23.23
CA VAL A 641 -13.73 -5.92 -22.99
C VAL A 641 -15.10 -5.36 -22.68
N LEU A 642 -15.20 -4.66 -21.58
CA LEU A 642 -16.44 -4.09 -21.05
C LEU A 642 -16.53 -2.60 -21.41
N LYS A 643 -16.70 -2.27 -22.71
CA LYS A 643 -16.68 -0.90 -23.25
C LYS A 643 -17.63 0.11 -22.61
N ARG A 644 -18.56 -0.39 -21.76
CA ARG A 644 -19.51 0.43 -21.03
C ARG A 644 -18.95 0.92 -19.69
N TYR A 645 -17.91 0.33 -19.17
CA TYR A 645 -17.36 0.60 -17.85
C TYR A 645 -15.89 1.02 -17.93
N MET A 646 -15.52 2.01 -17.13
CA MET A 646 -14.18 2.62 -17.15
C MET A 646 -13.41 2.42 -15.84
N ASP A 647 -14.06 2.01 -14.76
CA ASP A 647 -13.43 1.82 -13.45
C ASP A 647 -14.24 0.88 -12.56
N SER A 648 -13.60 0.34 -11.50
CA SER A 648 -14.21 -0.52 -10.48
C SER A 648 -13.37 -0.50 -9.20
N ASP A 649 -14.02 -0.43 -8.02
CA ASP A 649 -13.32 -0.61 -6.74
C ASP A 649 -12.61 -1.96 -6.66
N ALA A 650 -13.10 -2.97 -7.38
CA ALA A 650 -12.53 -4.31 -7.40
C ALA A 650 -11.14 -4.41 -8.05
N LEU A 651 -10.65 -3.35 -8.69
CA LEU A 651 -9.25 -3.26 -9.13
C LEU A 651 -8.30 -3.02 -7.95
N TYR A 652 -8.80 -2.37 -6.88
CA TYR A 652 -8.00 -1.90 -5.75
C TYR A 652 -8.40 -2.54 -4.42
N ASP A 653 -9.66 -2.99 -4.27
CA ASP A 653 -10.20 -3.63 -3.06
C ASP A 653 -10.86 -4.95 -3.41
N TYR A 654 -10.17 -6.05 -3.13
CA TYR A 654 -10.65 -7.40 -3.39
C TYR A 654 -11.92 -7.79 -2.63
N LYS A 655 -12.26 -7.09 -1.55
CA LYS A 655 -13.52 -7.30 -0.82
C LYS A 655 -14.72 -6.73 -1.59
N SER A 656 -14.47 -5.91 -2.62
CA SER A 656 -15.49 -5.31 -3.49
C SER A 656 -15.99 -6.25 -4.60
N ILE A 657 -15.30 -7.36 -4.84
CA ILE A 657 -15.73 -8.37 -5.83
C ILE A 657 -16.24 -9.63 -5.14
N ILE A 658 -17.26 -10.22 -5.69
CA ILE A 658 -17.68 -11.58 -5.36
C ILE A 658 -17.40 -12.51 -6.53
N VAL A 659 -16.72 -13.62 -6.27
CA VAL A 659 -16.48 -14.71 -7.22
C VAL A 659 -16.92 -16.00 -6.57
N ASP A 660 -17.94 -16.65 -7.11
CA ASP A 660 -18.48 -17.91 -6.60
C ASP A 660 -18.69 -18.91 -7.74
N LYS A 661 -17.89 -19.94 -7.75
CA LYS A 661 -17.92 -20.99 -8.77
C LYS A 661 -19.19 -21.83 -8.72
N GLU A 662 -19.68 -22.17 -7.53
CA GLU A 662 -20.84 -23.06 -7.39
C GLU A 662 -22.14 -22.37 -7.85
N LYS A 663 -22.28 -21.07 -7.55
CA LYS A 663 -23.38 -20.26 -8.08
C LYS A 663 -23.10 -19.73 -9.48
N ASN A 664 -21.89 -19.94 -9.99
CA ASN A 664 -21.40 -19.36 -11.25
C ASN A 664 -21.66 -17.86 -11.31
N LEU A 665 -21.18 -17.14 -10.29
CA LEU A 665 -21.47 -15.74 -10.08
C LEU A 665 -20.19 -14.93 -9.94
N ILE A 666 -20.09 -13.86 -10.72
CA ILE A 666 -19.03 -12.85 -10.63
C ILE A 666 -19.73 -11.51 -10.52
N GLY A 667 -19.48 -10.77 -9.43
CA GLY A 667 -20.17 -9.49 -9.18
C GLY A 667 -19.23 -8.43 -8.64
N PHE A 668 -19.34 -7.22 -9.16
CA PHE A 668 -18.52 -6.06 -8.75
C PHE A 668 -19.24 -4.75 -9.09
N ASN A 669 -18.85 -3.65 -8.43
CA ASN A 669 -19.29 -2.33 -8.83
C ASN A 669 -18.48 -1.85 -10.05
N ALA A 670 -19.04 -0.96 -10.84
CA ALA A 670 -18.38 -0.38 -11.99
C ALA A 670 -18.87 1.03 -12.29
N THR A 671 -18.00 1.90 -12.73
CA THR A 671 -18.34 3.26 -13.17
C THR A 671 -18.62 3.28 -14.67
N LEU A 672 -19.73 3.89 -15.07
CA LEU A 672 -20.13 3.98 -16.48
C LEU A 672 -19.23 4.97 -17.26
N SER A 673 -18.86 4.58 -18.47
CA SER A 673 -18.08 5.41 -19.42
C SER A 673 -18.94 6.41 -20.21
N ASN A 674 -20.07 6.87 -19.64
CA ASN A 674 -21.04 7.75 -20.34
C ASN A 674 -20.87 9.24 -20.05
N GLY A 675 -19.78 9.64 -19.40
CA GLY A 675 -19.46 11.01 -19.02
C GLY A 675 -20.19 11.54 -17.78
N ASN A 676 -21.16 10.81 -17.24
CA ASN A 676 -21.89 11.18 -16.01
C ASN A 676 -21.30 10.55 -14.74
N TYR A 677 -20.30 9.65 -14.88
CA TYR A 677 -19.65 8.92 -13.78
C TYR A 677 -20.66 8.22 -12.85
N GLU A 678 -21.70 7.62 -13.45
CA GLU A 678 -22.70 6.87 -12.70
C GLU A 678 -22.16 5.50 -12.33
N ASP A 679 -22.37 5.10 -11.08
CA ASP A 679 -21.96 3.79 -10.58
C ASP A 679 -23.08 2.78 -10.69
N VAL A 680 -22.71 1.56 -11.06
CA VAL A 680 -23.58 0.40 -11.18
C VAL A 680 -22.96 -0.80 -10.47
N TYR A 681 -23.77 -1.75 -10.05
CA TYR A 681 -23.32 -3.08 -9.68
C TYR A 681 -23.66 -4.05 -10.80
N VAL A 682 -22.67 -4.82 -11.24
CA VAL A 682 -22.81 -5.76 -12.35
C VAL A 682 -22.64 -7.19 -11.89
N LEU A 683 -23.46 -8.07 -12.43
CA LEU A 683 -23.36 -9.51 -12.22
C LEU A 683 -23.11 -10.20 -13.56
N TYR A 684 -22.12 -11.09 -13.55
CA TYR A 684 -21.76 -11.95 -14.67
C TYR A 684 -21.77 -13.42 -14.23
N ARG A 685 -21.87 -14.31 -15.23
CA ARG A 685 -21.52 -15.72 -15.12
C ARG A 685 -20.53 -16.10 -16.21
N PHE A 686 -19.80 -17.16 -15.98
CA PHE A 686 -18.86 -17.73 -16.96
C PHE A 686 -19.35 -19.09 -17.40
N GLU A 687 -19.75 -19.22 -18.66
CA GLU A 687 -20.26 -20.45 -19.24
C GLU A 687 -19.81 -20.60 -20.70
N ASN A 688 -19.47 -21.81 -21.14
CA ASN A 688 -19.03 -22.10 -22.52
C ASN A 688 -17.89 -21.16 -22.97
N ASN A 689 -16.92 -20.91 -22.07
CA ASN A 689 -15.79 -19.98 -22.28
C ASN A 689 -16.22 -18.55 -22.63
N LYS A 690 -17.37 -18.08 -22.12
CA LYS A 690 -17.85 -16.71 -22.34
C LYS A 690 -18.41 -16.10 -21.08
N PHE A 691 -18.11 -14.83 -20.87
CA PHE A 691 -18.74 -14.02 -19.82
C PHE A 691 -20.10 -13.52 -20.29
N LYS A 692 -21.16 -13.86 -19.58
CA LYS A 692 -22.54 -13.42 -19.84
C LYS A 692 -23.01 -12.52 -18.71
N LYS A 693 -23.43 -11.30 -19.05
CA LYS A 693 -24.01 -10.36 -18.06
C LYS A 693 -25.40 -10.88 -17.63
N LEU A 694 -25.62 -10.92 -16.32
CA LEU A 694 -26.88 -11.34 -15.68
C LEU A 694 -27.70 -10.16 -15.25
N ALA A 695 -27.03 -9.15 -14.62
CA ALA A 695 -27.69 -7.94 -14.14
C ALA A 695 -26.77 -6.73 -14.23
N GLU A 696 -27.39 -5.56 -14.29
CA GLU A 696 -26.77 -4.25 -14.07
C GLU A 696 -27.74 -3.43 -13.23
N VAL A 697 -27.32 -2.99 -12.07
CA VAL A 697 -28.17 -2.29 -11.10
C VAL A 697 -27.52 -0.96 -10.76
N SER A 698 -28.21 0.16 -11.09
CA SER A 698 -27.72 1.50 -10.75
C SER A 698 -27.55 1.66 -9.25
N LEU A 699 -26.45 2.21 -8.81
CA LEU A 699 -26.17 2.53 -7.41
C LEU A 699 -26.72 3.92 -7.04
N SER A 700 -26.86 4.18 -5.76
CA SER A 700 -27.49 5.42 -5.27
C SER A 700 -26.41 6.41 -4.82
N GLY A 701 -26.23 7.49 -5.59
CA GLY A 701 -25.38 8.64 -5.21
C GLY A 701 -23.90 8.46 -5.52
N GLU A 702 -23.10 9.44 -5.11
CA GLU A 702 -21.64 9.45 -5.30
C GLU A 702 -20.98 8.28 -4.59
N SER A 703 -19.90 7.78 -5.14
CA SER A 703 -19.16 6.59 -4.74
C SER A 703 -18.96 6.49 -3.22
N CYS A 704 -19.58 5.49 -2.63
CA CYS A 704 -19.30 4.98 -1.30
C CYS A 704 -18.90 3.52 -1.47
N ALA A 705 -18.14 2.94 -0.57
CA ALA A 705 -17.79 1.52 -0.65
C ALA A 705 -19.03 0.65 -0.87
N VAL A 706 -18.93 -0.30 -1.78
CA VAL A 706 -20.02 -1.19 -2.18
C VAL A 706 -19.64 -2.63 -1.92
N ARG A 707 -20.57 -3.42 -1.35
CA ARG A 707 -20.37 -4.85 -1.16
C ARG A 707 -21.53 -5.64 -1.75
N GLY A 708 -21.21 -6.68 -2.48
CA GLY A 708 -22.16 -7.67 -2.94
C GLY A 708 -22.08 -8.95 -2.11
N LEU A 709 -23.19 -9.51 -1.72
CA LEU A 709 -23.25 -10.80 -1.03
C LEU A 709 -24.52 -11.53 -1.39
N TYR A 710 -24.53 -12.84 -1.30
CA TYR A 710 -25.78 -13.62 -1.43
C TYR A 710 -26.09 -14.37 -0.14
N ILE A 711 -27.39 -14.56 0.11
CA ILE A 711 -27.96 -15.45 1.12
C ILE A 711 -29.09 -16.21 0.44
N ASP A 712 -28.99 -17.53 0.37
CA ASP A 712 -29.90 -18.42 -0.36
C ASP A 712 -30.06 -18.03 -1.85
N ASN A 713 -31.27 -17.66 -2.25
CA ASN A 713 -31.60 -17.26 -3.62
C ASN A 713 -31.70 -15.74 -3.81
N TYR A 714 -31.19 -14.95 -2.86
CA TYR A 714 -31.20 -13.51 -2.95
C TYR A 714 -29.78 -12.93 -2.94
N PHE A 715 -29.60 -11.93 -3.77
CA PHE A 715 -28.35 -11.17 -3.83
C PHE A 715 -28.57 -9.77 -3.23
N TYR A 716 -27.71 -9.36 -2.33
CA TYR A 716 -27.77 -8.10 -1.61
C TYR A 716 -26.62 -7.21 -2.10
N ILE A 717 -26.96 -6.02 -2.61
CA ILE A 717 -26.02 -4.97 -2.95
C ILE A 717 -26.11 -3.93 -1.84
N VAL A 718 -25.06 -3.83 -1.06
CA VAL A 718 -24.95 -2.87 0.05
C VAL A 718 -24.13 -1.68 -0.42
N THR A 719 -24.76 -0.50 -0.51
CA THR A 719 -24.08 0.78 -0.73
C THR A 719 -23.98 1.46 0.63
N LEU A 720 -22.75 1.57 1.19
CA LEU A 720 -22.54 2.07 2.54
C LEU A 720 -23.18 3.46 2.72
N GLY A 721 -23.83 3.66 3.87
CA GLY A 721 -24.49 4.91 4.20
C GLY A 721 -25.68 5.31 3.32
N LYS A 722 -26.07 4.48 2.35
CA LYS A 722 -27.13 4.79 1.38
C LYS A 722 -28.29 3.81 1.44
N ASP A 723 -28.11 2.60 0.86
CA ASP A 723 -29.20 1.62 0.75
C ASP A 723 -28.68 0.18 0.63
N VAL A 724 -29.63 -0.76 0.79
CA VAL A 724 -29.45 -2.17 0.44
C VAL A 724 -30.47 -2.52 -0.63
N LYS A 725 -30.00 -2.96 -1.79
CA LYS A 725 -30.85 -3.47 -2.86
C LYS A 725 -30.82 -4.98 -2.86
N VAL A 726 -31.98 -5.61 -2.92
CA VAL A 726 -32.14 -7.06 -2.90
C VAL A 726 -32.61 -7.52 -4.27
N LEU A 727 -31.87 -8.42 -4.88
CA LEU A 727 -32.19 -9.06 -6.15
C LEU A 727 -32.61 -10.51 -5.91
N ASP A 728 -33.59 -10.96 -6.66
CA ASP A 728 -33.94 -12.38 -6.76
C ASP A 728 -33.02 -13.06 -7.80
N LEU A 729 -32.20 -14.02 -7.38
CA LEU A 729 -31.26 -14.71 -8.26
C LEU A 729 -31.92 -15.62 -9.32
N ASN A 730 -33.21 -15.90 -9.21
CA ASN A 730 -33.95 -16.66 -10.24
C ASN A 730 -34.21 -15.82 -11.51
N ASN A 731 -34.33 -14.51 -11.39
CA ASN A 731 -34.67 -13.62 -12.51
C ASN A 731 -33.80 -12.35 -12.57
N TYR A 732 -32.89 -12.14 -11.59
CA TYR A 732 -31.96 -11.02 -11.48
C TYR A 732 -32.65 -9.63 -11.38
N LYS A 733 -33.90 -9.59 -10.88
CA LYS A 733 -34.64 -8.34 -10.69
C LYS A 733 -34.56 -7.85 -9.25
N VAL A 734 -34.45 -6.55 -9.09
CA VAL A 734 -34.57 -5.91 -7.77
C VAL A 734 -35.96 -6.10 -7.22
N VAL A 735 -36.09 -6.76 -6.08
CA VAL A 735 -37.37 -7.07 -5.40
C VAL A 735 -37.59 -6.24 -4.14
N LYS A 736 -36.53 -5.62 -3.62
CA LYS A 736 -36.59 -4.76 -2.42
C LYS A 736 -35.47 -3.70 -2.48
N LYS A 737 -35.79 -2.52 -1.95
CA LYS A 737 -34.83 -1.47 -1.64
C LYS A 737 -35.04 -1.03 -0.20
N LEU A 738 -34.02 -1.12 0.65
CA LEU A 738 -34.01 -0.71 2.05
C LEU A 738 -33.12 0.53 2.18
N LYS A 739 -33.65 1.62 2.77
CA LYS A 739 -32.89 2.86 3.05
C LYS A 739 -32.37 2.91 4.47
#